data_fd093e240e4f0c1458138f41ce0597e4
#
_entry.id   fd093e240e4f0c1458138f41ce0597e4
#
_cell.length_a   1.000
_cell.length_b   1.000
_cell.length_c   1.000
_cell.angle_alpha   90.00
_cell.angle_beta   90.00
_cell.angle_gamma   90.00
#
_symmetry.space_group_name_H-M   'P 1'
#
loop_
_entity.id
_entity.type
_entity.pdbx_description
1 polymer ?
#
loop_
_entity_poly.entity_id
_entity_poly.type
_entity_poly.pdbx_seq_one_letter_code
_entity_poly.pdbx_strand_id
1 'polypeptide(L)'
;MPLAACSSDDEIAIATLEISKTTVDFKSEASEQSLTITTNAVAWTAQSDKSWCRPSIVGKLLKISVDQSDERLVREATVSVTADGLSKTIRVRQLGYEAAILIDQQAFEVPAVGAQIKFAVTTNVEVEPILSDWIVEAPKTRSAEMVTTDYCYSVRASILDNKRQGTIVFTEKLPEDATENDVPVSATVSVTQHGLNEYNADTGEDIKGDIKLKVKDGTASSFQGGGEIEKSFDGDYSTIYHSSWNNSGSNYFPITLTYNLEEVSDVDYLVYYPRTDGANGKFKEVEIQYSEDGSAFTPLADKDFLGSASATKVLFDAPVRAKSFRFIVKTGAGDGQGFASCAEMEFYAKNPEAFDYSTLFADETCSELKAGITEADIEKCEFPFFKNLAYYMIKGKYEPEFRVGEFKAYPNPDIQSGTHKTNPYSLLDNPTGISVKANENLIVLVGDTHGYDISLKVQNLDAPESDGFGGVTYPLSRGTNKLTISEKGLVYVMYHTRTLDDAAALPVKIHFASGTVNGYFDSQKHEGRWNELLGKATDKYFDVVGKYAHMTFETNDYRKYAANNGNELIDLYDQIALNEMQLLGLEKYDKMFRNRMYLNVMYQSYMYATSYHTAYNQTTMSDICNPSKLKTSACWGPAHEIGHCNQTRLGVMWIGMTEVTNNIMSEYIQTTIFGQGSRIQTEDMGDVYRNRYSKAWNGIIVAGSSHADFSNIGDDANDVFCKLVPFWQLELYFGKVLGRTPLQQSDKGGFYPDVYEYARNKDYTGMTDGDIQLDFVYNCCLSAKMNLLDFFEKWGFLTPINKKIEDYDTRTLTVTPDMVDALRHKVNGLGYSKPDVALEYISDNSFELYKSRASVVAG
;
A
#
# COMPACT_ATOMS: atom_id res chain seq x y z
N MET A 1 38.96 8.11 3.82
CA MET A 1 38.61 7.26 4.97
C MET A 1 37.11 7.08 4.95
N PRO A 2 36.60 5.89 4.79
CA PRO A 2 35.15 5.69 4.87
C PRO A 2 34.76 5.59 6.33
N LEU A 3 33.79 6.39 6.75
CA LEU A 3 33.09 6.22 8.01
C LEU A 3 32.11 5.04 7.85
N ALA A 4 32.42 3.97 8.54
CA ALA A 4 31.50 2.88 8.71
C ALA A 4 30.34 3.34 9.62
N ALA A 5 29.16 3.44 9.07
CA ALA A 5 27.94 3.43 9.84
C ALA A 5 27.54 1.96 10.01
N CYS A 6 27.82 1.40 11.19
CA CYS A 6 27.14 0.21 11.66
C CYS A 6 25.74 0.64 12.11
N SER A 7 24.73 0.37 11.32
CA SER A 7 23.38 0.21 11.81
C SER A 7 23.11 -1.30 11.88
N SER A 8 23.18 -1.84 13.07
CA SER A 8 22.55 -3.11 13.40
C SER A 8 21.07 -2.81 13.62
N ASP A 9 20.28 -2.84 12.57
CA ASP A 9 18.83 -2.99 12.69
C ASP A 9 18.57 -4.49 12.85
N ASP A 10 18.59 -4.93 14.10
CA ASP A 10 17.89 -6.14 14.49
C ASP A 10 16.39 -5.85 14.29
N GLU A 11 15.80 -6.28 13.18
CA GLU A 11 14.36 -6.36 13.05
C GLU A 11 13.83 -7.27 14.14
N ILE A 12 13.17 -6.67 15.12
CA ILE A 12 12.53 -7.36 16.23
C ILE A 12 11.38 -8.15 15.64
N ALA A 13 11.52 -9.47 15.56
CA ALA A 13 10.39 -10.34 15.25
C ALA A 13 9.23 -9.96 16.17
N ILE A 14 8.07 -9.61 15.61
CA ILE A 14 6.91 -9.20 16.40
C ILE A 14 6.62 -10.34 17.38
N ALA A 15 6.76 -10.05 18.66
CA ALA A 15 6.52 -11.03 19.70
C ALA A 15 5.07 -11.51 19.64
N THR A 16 4.86 -12.81 19.68
CA THR A 16 3.53 -13.41 19.69
C THR A 16 3.31 -14.15 21.00
N LEU A 17 2.11 -14.08 21.53
CA LEU A 17 1.71 -14.81 22.74
C LEU A 17 0.24 -15.19 22.64
N GLU A 18 -0.05 -16.48 22.53
CA GLU A 18 -1.41 -17.01 22.55
C GLU A 18 -1.60 -18.01 23.67
N ILE A 19 -2.80 -18.07 24.20
CA ILE A 19 -3.21 -18.94 25.31
C ILE A 19 -4.46 -19.68 24.88
N SER A 20 -4.46 -21.02 24.99
CA SER A 20 -5.58 -21.86 24.55
C SER A 20 -6.90 -21.61 25.31
N LYS A 21 -6.83 -21.09 26.53
CA LYS A 21 -8.00 -20.68 27.35
C LYS A 21 -7.64 -19.52 28.27
N THR A 22 -8.51 -18.54 28.36
CA THR A 22 -8.35 -17.36 29.24
C THR A 22 -9.01 -17.53 30.61
N THR A 23 -9.81 -18.59 30.79
CA THR A 23 -10.45 -18.95 32.07
C THR A 23 -10.30 -20.44 32.32
N VAL A 24 -9.97 -20.79 33.57
CA VAL A 24 -9.84 -22.19 34.00
C VAL A 24 -10.59 -22.38 35.33
N ASP A 25 -11.50 -23.35 35.33
CA ASP A 25 -12.35 -23.64 36.49
C ASP A 25 -11.92 -24.94 37.18
N PHE A 26 -11.87 -24.90 38.48
CA PHE A 26 -11.52 -26.03 39.32
C PHE A 26 -12.63 -26.34 40.36
N LYS A 27 -12.70 -27.61 40.73
CA LYS A 27 -13.48 -28.02 41.88
C LYS A 27 -12.83 -27.60 43.20
N SER A 28 -13.49 -27.87 44.32
CA SER A 28 -12.93 -27.61 45.63
C SER A 28 -11.70 -28.45 45.95
N GLU A 29 -11.58 -29.69 45.42
CA GLU A 29 -10.44 -30.56 45.64
C GLU A 29 -9.18 -30.05 44.94
N ALA A 30 -8.01 -30.41 45.49
CA ALA A 30 -6.71 -30.14 44.86
C ALA A 30 -6.64 -30.88 43.50
N SER A 31 -6.30 -30.15 42.43
CA SER A 31 -6.21 -30.71 41.10
C SER A 31 -5.32 -29.87 40.17
N GLU A 32 -5.09 -30.38 38.96
CA GLU A 32 -4.23 -29.75 37.95
C GLU A 32 -4.90 -29.75 36.57
N GLN A 33 -4.76 -28.66 35.83
CA GLN A 33 -5.13 -28.55 34.43
C GLN A 33 -3.95 -28.01 33.61
N SER A 34 -3.90 -28.36 32.31
CA SER A 34 -2.86 -27.94 31.38
C SER A 34 -3.42 -27.10 30.24
N LEU A 35 -2.74 -26.02 29.89
CA LEU A 35 -3.06 -25.11 28.81
C LEU A 35 -1.88 -25.08 27.81
N THR A 36 -2.18 -24.93 26.53
CA THR A 36 -1.15 -24.70 25.53
C THR A 36 -0.84 -23.21 25.42
N ILE A 37 0.46 -22.88 25.43
CA ILE A 37 0.96 -21.53 25.17
C ILE A 37 1.70 -21.56 23.85
N THR A 38 1.29 -20.71 22.94
CA THR A 38 1.93 -20.52 21.63
C THR A 38 2.62 -19.16 21.63
N THR A 39 3.95 -19.17 21.46
CA THR A 39 4.77 -17.96 21.40
C THR A 39 6.02 -18.23 20.55
N ASN A 40 6.51 -17.20 19.89
CA ASN A 40 7.80 -17.20 19.19
C ASN A 40 8.96 -16.75 20.10
N ALA A 41 8.67 -16.34 21.34
CA ALA A 41 9.70 -15.99 22.33
C ALA A 41 10.57 -17.20 22.69
N VAL A 42 11.87 -16.97 22.88
CA VAL A 42 12.84 -17.98 23.32
C VAL A 42 12.51 -18.52 24.71
N ALA A 43 11.93 -17.66 25.57
CA ALA A 43 11.50 -18.03 26.92
C ALA A 43 10.24 -17.24 27.30
N TRP A 44 9.40 -17.85 28.11
CA TRP A 44 8.24 -17.22 28.69
C TRP A 44 8.09 -17.58 30.15
N THR A 45 7.36 -16.77 30.89
CA THR A 45 7.15 -16.94 32.33
C THR A 45 5.68 -16.95 32.66
N ALA A 46 5.31 -17.59 33.76
CA ALA A 46 3.97 -17.57 34.30
C ALA A 46 4.01 -17.37 35.81
N GLN A 47 3.18 -16.48 36.34
CA GLN A 47 3.13 -16.15 37.74
C GLN A 47 1.66 -15.97 38.19
N SER A 48 1.32 -16.52 39.35
CA SER A 48 0.01 -16.33 39.97
C SER A 48 0.07 -15.24 41.03
N ASP A 49 -1.05 -14.51 41.17
CA ASP A 49 -1.27 -13.53 42.26
C ASP A 49 -1.67 -14.16 43.58
N LYS A 50 -1.91 -15.51 43.59
CA LYS A 50 -2.35 -16.26 44.79
C LYS A 50 -1.47 -17.48 45.01
N SER A 51 -1.12 -17.74 46.29
CA SER A 51 -0.29 -18.84 46.69
C SER A 51 -0.91 -20.25 46.52
N TRP A 52 -2.22 -20.33 46.55
CA TRP A 52 -2.96 -21.57 46.38
C TRP A 52 -3.08 -22.02 44.89
N CYS A 53 -2.75 -21.12 43.98
CA CYS A 53 -2.75 -21.37 42.54
C CYS A 53 -1.28 -21.31 42.03
N ARG A 54 -0.75 -22.44 41.56
CA ARG A 54 0.65 -22.60 41.23
C ARG A 54 0.84 -22.94 39.76
N PRO A 55 1.21 -21.97 38.92
CA PRO A 55 1.59 -22.24 37.56
C PRO A 55 2.98 -22.88 37.46
N SER A 56 3.16 -23.83 36.56
CA SER A 56 4.45 -24.44 36.22
C SER A 56 4.55 -24.68 34.72
N ILE A 57 5.76 -24.54 34.17
CA ILE A 57 5.99 -24.60 32.73
C ILE A 57 6.61 -25.94 32.37
N VAL A 58 6.01 -26.64 31.39
CA VAL A 58 6.53 -27.92 30.85
C VAL A 58 6.54 -27.83 29.32
N GLY A 59 7.65 -27.39 28.74
CA GLY A 59 7.73 -27.12 27.30
C GLY A 59 6.77 -26.02 26.88
N LYS A 60 5.85 -26.31 25.95
CA LYS A 60 4.78 -25.38 25.51
C LYS A 60 3.50 -25.47 26.36
N LEU A 61 3.50 -26.25 27.42
CA LEU A 61 2.34 -26.41 28.31
C LEU A 61 2.54 -25.59 29.58
N LEU A 62 1.52 -24.84 29.92
CA LEU A 62 1.34 -24.23 31.25
C LEU A 62 0.46 -25.14 32.06
N LYS A 63 1.02 -25.72 33.11
CA LYS A 63 0.26 -26.48 34.11
C LYS A 63 -0.13 -25.57 35.25
N ILE A 64 -1.38 -25.54 35.59
CA ILE A 64 -1.93 -24.80 36.75
C ILE A 64 -2.42 -25.80 37.75
N SER A 65 -1.80 -25.86 38.92
CA SER A 65 -2.19 -26.69 40.05
C SER A 65 -2.83 -25.82 41.14
N VAL A 66 -3.93 -26.29 41.70
CA VAL A 66 -4.62 -25.61 42.81
C VAL A 66 -4.63 -26.47 44.05
N ASP A 67 -4.53 -25.85 45.22
CA ASP A 67 -4.73 -26.51 46.52
C ASP A 67 -6.21 -26.74 46.76
N GLN A 68 -6.55 -27.72 47.65
CA GLN A 68 -7.92 -27.88 48.10
C GLN A 68 -8.47 -26.56 48.67
N SER A 69 -9.71 -26.25 48.31
CA SER A 69 -10.43 -25.08 48.84
C SER A 69 -11.32 -25.48 49.97
N ASP A 70 -11.06 -24.97 51.17
CA ASP A 70 -11.95 -25.06 52.33
C ASP A 70 -12.76 -23.77 52.53
N GLU A 71 -12.78 -22.91 51.50
CA GLU A 71 -13.52 -21.67 51.51
C GLU A 71 -15.02 -21.92 51.20
N ARG A 72 -15.85 -21.03 51.71
CA ARG A 72 -17.31 -21.11 51.51
C ARG A 72 -17.69 -20.70 50.09
N LEU A 73 -17.07 -19.61 49.61
CA LEU A 73 -17.34 -19.00 48.29
C LEU A 73 -16.32 -19.46 47.27
N VAL A 74 -16.65 -19.21 46.01
CA VAL A 74 -15.69 -19.36 44.89
C VAL A 74 -14.51 -18.42 45.14
N ARG A 75 -13.29 -18.96 45.03
CA ARG A 75 -12.07 -18.16 45.07
C ARG A 75 -11.45 -17.99 43.70
N GLU A 76 -10.78 -16.85 43.48
CA GLU A 76 -10.20 -16.51 42.18
C GLU A 76 -8.71 -16.19 42.31
N ALA A 77 -7.99 -16.53 41.26
CA ALA A 77 -6.60 -16.12 41.05
C ALA A 77 -6.41 -15.67 39.60
N THR A 78 -5.41 -14.82 39.42
CA THR A 78 -4.95 -14.42 38.08
C THR A 78 -3.56 -14.98 37.84
N VAL A 79 -3.41 -15.72 36.77
CA VAL A 79 -2.10 -16.17 36.28
C VAL A 79 -1.70 -15.26 35.12
N SER A 80 -0.60 -14.51 35.29
CA SER A 80 -0.01 -13.69 34.24
C SER A 80 1.04 -14.48 33.49
N VAL A 81 0.91 -14.56 32.15
CA VAL A 81 1.87 -15.19 31.25
C VAL A 81 2.56 -14.08 30.48
N THR A 82 3.90 -14.07 30.50
CA THR A 82 4.69 -13.01 29.86
C THR A 82 5.75 -13.63 28.94
N ALA A 83 5.85 -13.12 27.72
CA ALA A 83 6.80 -13.51 26.72
C ALA A 83 7.23 -12.26 25.93
N ASP A 84 8.52 -11.94 25.87
CA ASP A 84 9.10 -10.82 25.11
C ASP A 84 8.32 -9.50 25.20
N GLY A 85 7.96 -9.10 26.43
CA GLY A 85 7.23 -7.86 26.72
C GLY A 85 5.71 -7.95 26.53
N LEU A 86 5.19 -8.99 25.87
CA LEU A 86 3.74 -9.27 25.83
C LEU A 86 3.28 -9.92 27.13
N SER A 87 2.09 -9.56 27.59
CA SER A 87 1.48 -10.15 28.78
C SER A 87 0.02 -10.48 28.49
N LYS A 88 -0.35 -11.73 28.83
CA LYS A 88 -1.75 -12.18 28.84
C LYS A 88 -2.10 -12.79 30.19
N THR A 89 -3.36 -12.71 30.57
CA THR A 89 -3.83 -13.20 31.86
C THR A 89 -4.78 -14.36 31.69
N ILE A 90 -4.71 -15.30 32.62
CA ILE A 90 -5.64 -16.42 32.77
C ILE A 90 -6.37 -16.23 34.09
N ARG A 91 -7.69 -16.18 34.04
CA ARG A 91 -8.51 -16.17 35.24
C ARG A 91 -8.71 -17.62 35.72
N VAL A 92 -8.30 -17.89 36.95
CA VAL A 92 -8.45 -19.20 37.61
C VAL A 92 -9.55 -19.07 38.68
N ARG A 93 -10.59 -19.90 38.59
CA ARG A 93 -11.67 -19.91 39.58
C ARG A 93 -11.72 -21.30 40.18
N GLN A 94 -11.92 -21.36 41.50
CA GLN A 94 -12.10 -22.63 42.22
C GLN A 94 -13.35 -22.58 43.07
N LEU A 95 -14.18 -23.61 42.95
CA LEU A 95 -15.41 -23.76 43.75
C LEU A 95 -15.10 -23.84 45.22
N GLY A 96 -15.95 -23.20 46.03
CA GLY A 96 -16.06 -23.44 47.46
C GLY A 96 -17.11 -24.53 47.79
N TYR A 97 -17.60 -24.57 49.03
CA TYR A 97 -18.62 -25.53 49.43
C TYR A 97 -20.07 -24.98 49.31
N GLU A 98 -20.27 -23.69 49.01
CA GLU A 98 -21.58 -23.16 48.65
C GLU A 98 -21.92 -23.48 47.20
N ALA A 99 -23.25 -23.48 46.93
CA ALA A 99 -23.77 -23.64 45.57
C ALA A 99 -23.14 -22.61 44.61
N ALA A 100 -22.61 -23.09 43.49
CA ALA A 100 -21.99 -22.22 42.49
C ALA A 100 -22.09 -22.81 41.07
N ILE A 101 -22.25 -21.92 40.10
CA ILE A 101 -22.30 -22.24 38.67
C ILE A 101 -21.30 -21.37 37.97
N LEU A 102 -20.27 -21.97 37.38
CA LEU A 102 -19.22 -21.30 36.64
C LEU A 102 -19.35 -21.63 35.16
N ILE A 103 -19.35 -20.60 34.30
CA ILE A 103 -19.44 -20.76 32.85
C ILE A 103 -18.12 -20.19 32.28
N ASP A 104 -17.46 -20.96 31.41
CA ASP A 104 -16.16 -20.60 30.85
C ASP A 104 -16.26 -19.44 29.84
N GLN A 105 -17.34 -19.38 29.06
CA GLN A 105 -17.66 -18.28 28.15
C GLN A 105 -19.11 -17.80 28.37
N GLN A 106 -19.27 -16.55 28.78
CA GLN A 106 -20.57 -15.98 29.18
C GLN A 106 -21.20 -15.07 28.11
N ALA A 107 -20.51 -14.80 26.97
CA ALA A 107 -21.06 -13.98 25.92
C ALA A 107 -20.68 -14.54 24.54
N PHE A 108 -21.65 -14.56 23.63
CA PHE A 108 -21.48 -14.96 22.24
C PHE A 108 -22.10 -13.93 21.33
N GLU A 109 -21.39 -13.65 20.23
CA GLU A 109 -21.93 -12.96 19.06
C GLU A 109 -22.10 -13.97 17.93
N VAL A 110 -23.27 -14.00 17.30
CA VAL A 110 -23.58 -14.95 16.23
C VAL A 110 -24.17 -14.23 15.02
N PRO A 111 -23.88 -14.69 13.79
CA PRO A 111 -24.40 -14.11 12.55
C PRO A 111 -25.93 -14.30 12.44
N ALA A 112 -26.55 -13.54 11.51
CA ALA A 112 -28.00 -13.61 11.28
C ALA A 112 -28.48 -15.01 10.83
N VAL A 113 -27.66 -15.74 10.09
CA VAL A 113 -27.97 -17.12 9.65
C VAL A 113 -28.06 -18.11 10.81
N GLY A 114 -27.61 -17.72 11.99
CA GLY A 114 -27.50 -18.60 13.17
C GLY A 114 -26.18 -19.35 13.21
N ALA A 115 -25.88 -19.94 14.36
CA ALA A 115 -24.67 -20.72 14.57
C ALA A 115 -24.85 -21.70 15.73
N GLN A 116 -23.91 -22.63 15.87
CA GLN A 116 -23.75 -23.41 17.09
C GLN A 116 -22.83 -22.67 18.06
N ILE A 117 -23.23 -22.57 19.31
CA ILE A 117 -22.39 -22.06 20.42
C ILE A 117 -22.06 -23.20 21.37
N LYS A 118 -20.81 -23.26 21.83
CA LYS A 118 -20.31 -24.31 22.72
C LYS A 118 -19.58 -23.66 23.88
N PHE A 119 -19.86 -24.15 25.08
CA PHE A 119 -19.21 -23.70 26.30
C PHE A 119 -19.31 -24.76 27.39
N ALA A 120 -18.46 -24.66 28.39
CA ALA A 120 -18.45 -25.57 29.52
C ALA A 120 -19.06 -24.92 30.79
N VAL A 121 -19.85 -25.66 31.50
CA VAL A 121 -20.43 -25.28 32.80
C VAL A 121 -19.84 -26.17 33.89
N THR A 122 -19.17 -25.58 34.86
CA THR A 122 -18.61 -26.23 36.03
C THR A 122 -19.47 -25.86 37.25
N THR A 123 -20.06 -26.85 37.89
CA THR A 123 -20.99 -26.63 39.04
C THR A 123 -20.85 -27.69 40.09
N ASN A 124 -21.20 -27.38 41.32
CA ASN A 124 -21.31 -28.30 42.44
C ASN A 124 -22.78 -28.59 42.84
N VAL A 125 -23.74 -28.14 42.02
CA VAL A 125 -25.17 -28.37 42.16
C VAL A 125 -25.80 -28.87 40.87
N GLU A 126 -26.96 -29.50 40.95
CA GLU A 126 -27.75 -29.84 39.74
C GLU A 126 -28.35 -28.58 39.16
N VAL A 127 -28.21 -28.42 37.83
CA VAL A 127 -28.67 -27.22 37.14
C VAL A 127 -29.62 -27.53 36.00
N GLU A 128 -30.58 -26.64 35.76
CA GLU A 128 -31.52 -26.68 34.67
C GLU A 128 -31.34 -25.44 33.79
N PRO A 129 -31.14 -25.58 32.44
CA PRO A 129 -31.02 -24.45 31.53
C PRO A 129 -32.38 -23.88 31.12
N ILE A 130 -32.56 -22.58 31.22
CA ILE A 130 -33.71 -21.81 30.71
C ILE A 130 -33.22 -21.03 29.48
N LEU A 131 -33.86 -21.24 28.32
CA LEU A 131 -33.41 -20.75 27.01
C LEU A 131 -34.37 -19.68 26.46
N SER A 132 -33.84 -18.70 25.75
CA SER A 132 -34.63 -17.86 24.86
C SER A 132 -35.19 -18.70 23.69
N ASP A 133 -36.40 -18.41 23.19
CA ASP A 133 -37.18 -19.25 22.24
C ASP A 133 -36.45 -19.63 20.95
N TRP A 134 -35.45 -18.83 20.57
CA TRP A 134 -34.68 -19.00 19.35
C TRP A 134 -33.33 -19.68 19.58
N ILE A 135 -33.04 -20.09 20.80
CA ILE A 135 -31.88 -20.90 21.18
C ILE A 135 -32.38 -22.29 21.50
N VAL A 136 -31.85 -23.30 20.84
CA VAL A 136 -32.28 -24.69 21.02
C VAL A 136 -31.09 -25.57 21.33
N GLU A 137 -31.33 -26.60 22.13
CA GLU A 137 -30.31 -27.58 22.45
C GLU A 137 -29.93 -28.39 21.22
N ALA A 138 -28.63 -28.47 20.92
CA ALA A 138 -28.10 -29.33 19.86
C ALA A 138 -28.00 -30.80 20.37
N PRO A 139 -27.98 -31.82 19.49
CA PRO A 139 -27.79 -33.21 19.89
C PRO A 139 -26.52 -33.38 20.73
N LYS A 140 -26.66 -33.91 21.93
CA LYS A 140 -25.54 -34.12 22.89
C LYS A 140 -24.62 -35.23 22.43
N THR A 141 -23.34 -35.00 22.39
CA THR A 141 -22.32 -36.05 22.56
C THR A 141 -22.07 -36.22 24.06
N ARG A 142 -22.58 -37.33 24.65
CA ARG A 142 -22.35 -37.64 26.07
C ARG A 142 -20.90 -38.04 26.30
N SER A 143 -20.20 -37.31 27.19
CA SER A 143 -19.14 -37.89 27.99
C SER A 143 -19.61 -38.02 29.43
N ALA A 144 -19.52 -39.22 29.96
CA ALA A 144 -19.92 -39.54 31.34
C ALA A 144 -18.78 -39.17 32.27
N GLU A 145 -19.17 -38.65 33.42
CA GLU A 145 -18.41 -38.29 34.61
C GLU A 145 -18.01 -36.84 34.73
N MET A 146 -18.70 -36.20 35.66
CA MET A 146 -18.31 -35.07 36.48
C MET A 146 -18.74 -33.66 36.06
N VAL A 147 -19.30 -32.97 36.99
CA VAL A 147 -19.37 -31.55 37.42
C VAL A 147 -18.98 -30.43 36.39
N THR A 148 -18.22 -30.74 35.36
CA THR A 148 -18.09 -29.89 34.17
C THR A 148 -18.81 -30.58 33.04
N THR A 149 -19.79 -29.86 32.48
CA THR A 149 -20.62 -30.36 31.38
C THR A 149 -20.45 -29.44 30.17
N ASP A 150 -20.11 -30.02 29.03
CA ASP A 150 -20.07 -29.30 27.76
C ASP A 150 -21.50 -29.18 27.22
N TYR A 151 -21.89 -27.94 26.95
CA TYR A 151 -23.19 -27.63 26.34
C TYR A 151 -22.99 -27.16 24.90
N CYS A 152 -23.88 -27.60 24.02
CA CYS A 152 -23.96 -27.15 22.64
C CYS A 152 -25.40 -26.73 22.35
N TYR A 153 -25.58 -25.50 21.89
CA TYR A 153 -26.87 -24.94 21.51
C TYR A 153 -26.82 -24.44 20.05
N SER A 154 -27.95 -24.60 19.37
CA SER A 154 -28.12 -24.02 18.03
C SER A 154 -28.92 -22.74 18.13
N VAL A 155 -28.36 -21.68 17.62
CA VAL A 155 -29.00 -20.36 17.44
C VAL A 155 -29.67 -20.35 16.08
N ARG A 156 -31.01 -20.25 16.05
CA ARG A 156 -31.78 -20.24 14.80
C ARG A 156 -31.55 -18.96 14.02
N ALA A 157 -31.68 -19.07 12.69
CA ALA A 157 -31.60 -17.92 11.81
C ALA A 157 -32.55 -16.79 12.19
N SER A 158 -32.11 -15.54 12.02
CA SER A 158 -32.90 -14.33 12.26
C SER A 158 -33.35 -13.72 10.93
N ILE A 159 -34.62 -13.30 10.89
CA ILE A 159 -35.17 -12.50 9.78
C ILE A 159 -35.31 -11.03 10.17
N LEU A 160 -34.84 -10.64 11.35
CA LEU A 160 -34.96 -9.29 11.87
C LEU A 160 -33.91 -8.39 11.23
N ASP A 161 -34.27 -7.16 10.95
CA ASP A 161 -33.31 -6.17 10.44
C ASP A 161 -32.30 -5.75 11.52
N ASN A 162 -32.72 -5.64 12.77
CA ASN A 162 -31.86 -5.26 13.88
C ASN A 162 -31.34 -6.48 14.64
N LYS A 163 -30.18 -6.33 15.27
CA LYS A 163 -29.65 -7.34 16.18
C LYS A 163 -30.60 -7.61 17.35
N ARG A 164 -30.62 -8.85 17.79
CA ARG A 164 -31.39 -9.28 18.98
C ARG A 164 -30.47 -9.85 20.02
N GLN A 165 -30.93 -9.79 21.26
CA GLN A 165 -30.25 -10.39 22.41
C GLN A 165 -31.14 -11.45 23.04
N GLY A 166 -30.53 -12.50 23.56
CA GLY A 166 -31.17 -13.57 24.30
C GLY A 166 -30.22 -14.12 25.33
N THR A 167 -30.74 -15.03 26.15
CA THR A 167 -29.97 -15.61 27.24
C THR A 167 -30.19 -17.11 27.34
N ILE A 168 -29.18 -17.77 27.89
CA ILE A 168 -29.25 -19.11 28.45
C ILE A 168 -28.97 -18.95 29.92
N VAL A 169 -29.93 -19.24 30.77
CA VAL A 169 -29.80 -19.09 32.22
C VAL A 169 -29.74 -20.49 32.83
N PHE A 170 -28.64 -20.83 33.48
CA PHE A 170 -28.48 -22.02 34.27
C PHE A 170 -28.93 -21.73 35.70
N THR A 171 -29.92 -22.40 36.16
CA THR A 171 -30.47 -22.22 37.50
C THR A 171 -30.31 -23.50 38.29
N GLU A 172 -29.91 -23.37 39.55
CA GLU A 172 -29.87 -24.49 40.52
C GLU A 172 -31.25 -25.14 40.63
N LYS A 173 -31.30 -26.45 40.55
CA LYS A 173 -32.50 -27.22 40.84
C LYS A 173 -32.53 -27.49 42.34
N LEU A 174 -33.34 -26.74 43.04
CA LEU A 174 -33.50 -26.92 44.47
C LEU A 174 -34.10 -28.28 44.78
N PRO A 175 -33.74 -28.91 45.92
CA PRO A 175 -34.32 -30.16 46.34
C PRO A 175 -35.85 -30.04 46.69
N GLU A 176 -36.58 -31.16 46.68
CA GLU A 176 -38.06 -31.15 46.89
C GLU A 176 -38.48 -30.60 48.21
N ASP A 177 -37.59 -30.57 49.21
CA ASP A 177 -37.78 -30.04 50.54
C ASP A 177 -37.36 -28.62 50.78
N ALA A 178 -36.96 -27.91 49.69
CA ALA A 178 -36.55 -26.50 49.71
C ALA A 178 -37.71 -25.60 50.18
N THR A 179 -37.38 -24.60 50.98
CA THR A 179 -38.34 -23.65 51.56
C THR A 179 -38.40 -22.35 50.74
N GLU A 180 -39.37 -21.48 50.97
CA GLU A 180 -39.53 -20.19 50.35
C GLU A 180 -38.30 -19.23 50.56
N ASN A 181 -37.41 -19.58 51.49
CA ASN A 181 -36.21 -18.82 51.82
C ASN A 181 -34.98 -19.33 51.06
N ASP A 182 -35.05 -20.44 50.37
CA ASP A 182 -33.96 -21.01 49.58
C ASP A 182 -33.95 -20.35 48.20
N VAL A 183 -32.97 -19.47 47.96
CA VAL A 183 -32.81 -18.77 46.69
C VAL A 183 -31.82 -19.53 45.83
N PRO A 184 -32.26 -20.08 44.68
CA PRO A 184 -31.39 -20.83 43.80
C PRO A 184 -30.29 -19.93 43.20
N VAL A 185 -29.07 -20.43 43.13
CA VAL A 185 -28.02 -19.76 42.38
C VAL A 185 -28.24 -19.87 40.86
N SER A 186 -27.87 -18.84 40.13
CA SER A 186 -28.00 -18.86 38.68
C SER A 186 -26.77 -18.19 38.00
N ALA A 187 -26.50 -18.65 36.78
CA ALA A 187 -25.49 -18.04 35.90
C ALA A 187 -26.03 -17.90 34.48
N THR A 188 -25.65 -16.85 33.78
CA THR A 188 -26.25 -16.49 32.51
C THR A 188 -25.18 -16.44 31.41
N VAL A 189 -25.49 -17.02 30.27
CA VAL A 189 -24.81 -16.80 28.98
C VAL A 189 -25.64 -15.81 28.18
N SER A 190 -25.02 -14.75 27.70
CA SER A 190 -25.65 -13.77 26.82
C SER A 190 -25.35 -14.11 25.38
N VAL A 191 -26.35 -14.09 24.51
CA VAL A 191 -26.21 -14.32 23.07
C VAL A 191 -26.73 -13.10 22.33
N THR A 192 -25.86 -12.44 21.59
CA THR A 192 -26.22 -11.37 20.66
C THR A 192 -26.21 -11.93 19.25
N GLN A 193 -27.34 -11.86 18.54
CA GLN A 193 -27.43 -12.26 17.16
C GLN A 193 -27.55 -11.04 16.26
N HIS A 194 -26.70 -10.96 15.20
CA HIS A 194 -26.74 -9.89 14.23
C HIS A 194 -28.05 -9.87 13.45
N GLY A 195 -28.47 -8.68 13.02
CA GLY A 195 -29.63 -8.48 12.15
C GLY A 195 -29.23 -8.47 10.66
N LEU A 196 -30.21 -8.25 9.80
CA LEU A 196 -30.04 -8.26 8.35
C LEU A 196 -29.83 -6.86 7.74
N ASN A 197 -29.88 -5.79 8.52
CA ASN A 197 -29.72 -4.42 8.05
C ASN A 197 -28.27 -4.08 7.64
N GLU A 198 -27.30 -4.86 8.09
CA GLU A 198 -25.88 -4.70 7.78
C GLU A 198 -25.25 -6.07 7.67
N TYR A 199 -24.58 -6.32 6.56
CA TYR A 199 -23.84 -7.57 6.37
C TYR A 199 -22.69 -7.66 7.36
N ASN A 200 -22.70 -8.70 8.18
CA ASN A 200 -21.61 -9.05 9.07
C ASN A 200 -21.02 -10.38 8.62
N ALA A 201 -19.81 -10.33 8.08
CA ALA A 201 -19.10 -11.53 7.65
C ALA A 201 -18.77 -12.41 8.87
N ASP A 202 -18.86 -13.74 8.69
CA ASP A 202 -18.25 -14.69 9.61
C ASP A 202 -16.72 -14.53 9.59
N THR A 203 -16.02 -14.99 10.63
CA THR A 203 -14.55 -14.88 10.76
C THR A 203 -13.79 -15.66 9.68
N GLY A 204 -14.44 -16.60 8.98
CA GLY A 204 -13.83 -17.47 8.01
C GLY A 204 -12.79 -18.43 8.60
N GLU A 205 -12.84 -18.71 9.91
CA GLU A 205 -11.95 -19.69 10.55
C GLU A 205 -12.11 -21.10 10.00
N ASP A 206 -13.32 -21.45 9.61
CA ASP A 206 -13.67 -22.73 8.98
C ASP A 206 -13.15 -22.86 7.55
N ILE A 207 -12.78 -21.75 6.89
CA ILE A 207 -12.17 -21.78 5.57
C ILE A 207 -10.76 -22.33 5.73
N LYS A 208 -10.58 -23.56 5.27
CA LYS A 208 -9.28 -24.19 5.23
C LYS A 208 -8.53 -23.66 4.02
N GLY A 209 -7.37 -23.03 4.25
CA GLY A 209 -6.44 -22.64 3.20
C GLY A 209 -5.82 -23.86 2.50
N ASP A 210 -5.11 -23.58 1.42
CA ASP A 210 -4.32 -24.58 0.75
C ASP A 210 -3.21 -25.12 1.67
N ILE A 211 -2.76 -26.33 1.40
CA ILE A 211 -1.80 -27.05 2.23
C ILE A 211 -0.39 -26.60 1.86
N LYS A 212 0.29 -25.87 2.77
CA LYS A 212 1.71 -25.54 2.62
C LYS A 212 2.55 -26.80 2.77
N LEU A 213 3.32 -27.12 1.75
CA LEU A 213 4.21 -28.27 1.71
C LEU A 213 5.56 -27.90 2.29
N LYS A 214 6.08 -28.76 3.18
CA LYS A 214 7.30 -28.49 3.89
C LYS A 214 8.53 -28.77 3.03
N VAL A 215 9.43 -27.80 2.92
CA VAL A 215 10.77 -27.96 2.36
C VAL A 215 11.66 -28.59 3.43
N LYS A 216 12.34 -29.66 3.07
CA LYS A 216 13.25 -30.41 3.96
C LYS A 216 14.65 -29.83 3.94
N ASP A 217 15.16 -29.56 2.76
CA ASP A 217 16.51 -29.02 2.53
C ASP A 217 16.61 -28.38 1.15
N GLY A 218 17.69 -27.65 0.89
CA GLY A 218 17.91 -27.01 -0.40
C GLY A 218 19.40 -26.86 -0.73
N THR A 219 19.68 -26.48 -1.98
CA THR A 219 21.03 -26.16 -2.44
C THR A 219 21.03 -24.96 -3.36
N ALA A 220 22.09 -24.16 -3.30
CA ALA A 220 22.33 -23.02 -4.19
C ALA A 220 23.70 -23.12 -4.83
N SER A 221 23.79 -22.83 -6.15
CA SER A 221 25.08 -22.81 -6.87
C SER A 221 25.99 -21.66 -6.46
N SER A 222 25.43 -20.61 -5.85
CA SER A 222 26.13 -19.43 -5.38
C SER A 222 25.39 -18.87 -4.17
N PHE A 223 26.12 -18.47 -3.12
CA PHE A 223 25.53 -17.79 -1.97
C PHE A 223 26.54 -16.87 -1.28
N GLN A 224 26.02 -15.88 -0.58
CA GLN A 224 26.80 -15.01 0.31
C GLN A 224 26.77 -15.58 1.72
N GLY A 225 27.89 -15.49 2.45
CA GLY A 225 27.90 -15.91 3.86
C GLY A 225 26.86 -15.15 4.69
N GLY A 226 25.99 -15.87 5.39
CA GLY A 226 24.82 -15.34 6.08
C GLY A 226 23.55 -15.27 5.21
N GLY A 227 23.65 -15.55 3.91
CA GLY A 227 22.53 -15.65 2.98
C GLY A 227 22.46 -17.03 2.29
N GLU A 228 22.58 -18.10 3.08
CA GLU A 228 22.47 -19.47 2.65
C GLU A 228 21.06 -19.81 2.20
N ILE A 229 20.87 -20.88 1.41
CA ILE A 229 19.59 -21.25 0.82
C ILE A 229 18.51 -21.52 1.88
N GLU A 230 18.88 -21.98 3.04
CA GLU A 230 18.01 -22.26 4.18
C GLU A 230 17.21 -21.03 4.62
N LYS A 231 17.77 -19.84 4.39
CA LYS A 231 17.10 -18.55 4.65
C LYS A 231 15.90 -18.26 3.77
N SER A 232 15.68 -19.03 2.73
CA SER A 232 14.54 -18.92 1.83
C SER A 232 13.44 -19.97 2.08
N PHE A 233 13.49 -20.69 3.20
CA PHE A 233 12.44 -21.62 3.63
C PHE A 233 12.45 -21.85 5.15
N ASP A 234 12.97 -20.90 5.92
CA ASP A 234 13.02 -20.98 7.40
C ASP A 234 11.73 -20.44 8.06
N GLY A 235 10.84 -19.85 7.30
CA GLY A 235 9.58 -19.27 7.76
C GLY A 235 9.73 -17.85 8.30
N ASP A 236 10.88 -17.24 8.14
CA ASP A 236 11.17 -15.86 8.52
C ASP A 236 11.38 -14.99 7.28
N TYR A 237 10.38 -14.19 6.92
CA TYR A 237 10.42 -13.35 5.74
C TYR A 237 11.40 -12.17 5.84
N SER A 238 12.00 -11.94 7.02
CA SER A 238 13.03 -10.93 7.23
C SER A 238 14.43 -11.45 6.91
N THR A 239 14.66 -12.76 6.92
CA THR A 239 15.90 -13.38 6.47
C THR A 239 15.86 -13.61 4.96
N ILE A 240 17.01 -13.65 4.30
CA ILE A 240 17.09 -13.84 2.86
C ILE A 240 18.19 -14.81 2.44
N TYR A 241 17.88 -15.65 1.48
CA TYR A 241 18.90 -16.18 0.59
C TYR A 241 19.43 -15.06 -0.30
N HIS A 242 20.75 -14.97 -0.47
CA HIS A 242 21.36 -14.03 -1.43
C HIS A 242 22.57 -14.69 -2.11
N SER A 243 22.65 -14.59 -3.44
CA SER A 243 23.81 -15.04 -4.20
C SER A 243 25.07 -14.26 -3.80
N SER A 244 26.26 -14.80 -4.09
CA SER A 244 27.52 -14.13 -3.77
C SER A 244 27.57 -12.71 -4.32
N TRP A 245 28.03 -11.76 -3.48
CA TRP A 245 28.28 -10.38 -3.93
C TRP A 245 29.39 -10.29 -4.95
N ASN A 246 30.31 -11.28 -4.98
CA ASN A 246 31.26 -11.46 -6.06
C ASN A 246 30.61 -12.24 -7.19
N ASN A 247 29.81 -11.54 -8.04
CA ASN A 247 29.07 -12.12 -9.17
C ASN A 247 29.95 -12.34 -10.42
N SER A 248 31.12 -12.96 -10.26
CA SER A 248 32.03 -13.31 -11.37
C SER A 248 32.35 -14.81 -11.37
N GLY A 249 32.70 -15.34 -12.51
CA GLY A 249 33.04 -16.74 -12.69
C GLY A 249 31.85 -17.67 -12.39
N SER A 250 32.03 -18.67 -11.52
CA SER A 250 30.98 -19.65 -11.15
C SER A 250 29.88 -19.07 -10.26
N ASN A 251 30.06 -17.86 -9.72
CA ASN A 251 29.05 -17.16 -8.92
C ASN A 251 28.12 -16.30 -9.77
N TYR A 252 28.26 -16.36 -11.10
CA TYR A 252 27.52 -15.57 -12.06
C TYR A 252 26.30 -16.32 -12.61
N PHE A 253 25.38 -15.62 -13.24
CA PHE A 253 24.23 -16.23 -13.88
C PHE A 253 24.61 -17.28 -14.96
N PRO A 254 23.82 -18.35 -15.10
CA PRO A 254 22.62 -18.66 -14.35
C PRO A 254 22.94 -19.18 -12.94
N ILE A 255 22.16 -18.74 -11.97
CA ILE A 255 22.25 -19.21 -10.59
C ILE A 255 21.15 -20.26 -10.38
N THR A 256 21.55 -21.42 -9.86
CA THR A 256 20.65 -22.56 -9.67
C THR A 256 20.31 -22.71 -8.19
N LEU A 257 19.01 -22.71 -7.87
CA LEU A 257 18.46 -23.01 -6.54
C LEU A 257 17.66 -24.31 -6.64
N THR A 258 17.84 -25.22 -5.69
CA THR A 258 17.06 -26.46 -5.64
C THR A 258 16.44 -26.60 -4.26
N TYR A 259 15.15 -26.87 -4.19
CA TYR A 259 14.40 -27.11 -2.95
C TYR A 259 13.87 -28.53 -2.97
N ASN A 260 14.10 -29.28 -1.88
CA ASN A 260 13.64 -30.65 -1.72
C ASN A 260 12.48 -30.65 -0.71
N LEU A 261 11.32 -31.14 -1.12
CA LEU A 261 10.17 -31.32 -0.24
C LEU A 261 10.41 -32.48 0.75
N GLU A 262 9.76 -32.44 1.90
CA GLU A 262 9.85 -33.51 2.90
C GLU A 262 9.36 -34.85 2.34
N GLU A 263 8.27 -34.80 1.54
CA GLU A 263 7.70 -35.98 0.85
C GLU A 263 7.42 -35.65 -0.61
N VAL A 264 7.25 -36.73 -1.45
CA VAL A 264 6.75 -36.53 -2.81
C VAL A 264 5.29 -36.13 -2.74
N SER A 265 4.96 -34.96 -3.26
CA SER A 265 3.64 -34.37 -3.15
C SER A 265 3.12 -33.86 -4.50
N ASP A 266 1.80 -33.81 -4.65
CA ASP A 266 1.18 -33.10 -5.75
C ASP A 266 1.16 -31.61 -5.41
N VAL A 267 1.82 -30.80 -6.23
CA VAL A 267 2.01 -29.35 -6.02
C VAL A 267 1.19 -28.61 -7.07
N ASP A 268 0.30 -27.74 -6.61
CA ASP A 268 -0.57 -26.95 -7.48
C ASP A 268 0.06 -25.60 -7.85
N TYR A 269 0.85 -25.03 -6.93
CA TYR A 269 1.51 -23.74 -7.15
C TYR A 269 2.67 -23.51 -6.17
N LEU A 270 3.47 -22.49 -6.48
CA LEU A 270 4.48 -21.97 -5.57
C LEU A 270 4.32 -20.47 -5.39
N VAL A 271 4.89 -19.94 -4.31
CA VAL A 271 4.97 -18.50 -4.04
C VAL A 271 6.43 -18.13 -3.77
N TYR A 272 6.93 -17.19 -4.57
CA TYR A 272 8.22 -16.55 -4.36
C TYR A 272 8.02 -15.23 -3.62
N TYR A 273 8.68 -15.07 -2.49
CA TYR A 273 8.74 -13.82 -1.73
C TYR A 273 10.09 -13.16 -1.95
N PRO A 274 10.13 -11.99 -2.59
CA PRO A 274 11.37 -11.22 -2.74
C PRO A 274 11.77 -10.59 -1.42
N ARG A 275 13.04 -10.20 -1.32
CA ARG A 275 13.51 -9.37 -0.21
C ARG A 275 12.75 -8.04 -0.12
N THR A 276 12.57 -7.53 1.10
CA THR A 276 11.89 -6.24 1.35
C THR A 276 12.88 -5.07 1.48
N ASP A 277 14.11 -5.35 1.91
CA ASP A 277 15.19 -4.42 2.28
C ASP A 277 16.08 -4.03 1.09
N GLY A 278 15.57 -3.68 -0.04
CA GLY A 278 16.36 -3.23 -1.18
C GLY A 278 16.00 -3.92 -2.50
N ALA A 279 16.70 -3.54 -3.57
CA ALA A 279 16.40 -4.01 -4.92
C ALA A 279 17.23 -5.21 -5.38
N ASN A 280 18.44 -5.38 -4.83
CA ASN A 280 19.42 -6.35 -5.33
C ASN A 280 18.95 -7.80 -5.15
N GLY A 281 18.95 -8.55 -6.24
CA GLY A 281 18.67 -9.98 -6.25
C GLY A 281 17.22 -10.38 -6.48
N LYS A 282 16.26 -9.46 -6.56
CA LYS A 282 14.88 -9.80 -6.93
C LYS A 282 14.88 -10.49 -8.28
N PHE A 283 14.20 -11.65 -8.37
CA PHE A 283 14.20 -12.49 -9.57
C PHE A 283 13.63 -11.74 -10.78
N LYS A 284 14.23 -11.97 -11.94
CA LYS A 284 13.68 -11.60 -13.25
C LYS A 284 13.38 -12.87 -14.05
N GLU A 285 14.14 -13.21 -15.06
CA GLU A 285 13.91 -14.39 -15.87
C GLU A 285 14.37 -15.67 -15.15
N VAL A 286 13.46 -16.61 -14.93
CA VAL A 286 13.72 -17.88 -14.23
C VAL A 286 13.08 -19.03 -14.97
N GLU A 287 13.84 -20.07 -15.21
CA GLU A 287 13.33 -21.37 -15.64
C GLU A 287 13.05 -22.24 -14.40
N ILE A 288 11.84 -22.76 -14.29
CA ILE A 288 11.40 -23.63 -13.20
C ILE A 288 11.36 -25.04 -13.71
N GLN A 289 11.98 -25.96 -12.99
CA GLN A 289 12.01 -27.37 -13.26
C GLN A 289 11.51 -28.18 -12.05
N TYR A 290 10.99 -29.38 -12.25
CA TYR A 290 10.59 -30.29 -11.19
C TYR A 290 11.21 -31.67 -11.37
N SER A 291 11.25 -32.45 -10.29
CA SER A 291 11.69 -33.82 -10.27
C SER A 291 10.89 -34.64 -9.26
N GLU A 292 10.43 -35.84 -9.67
CA GLU A 292 9.73 -36.77 -8.76
C GLU A 292 10.69 -37.58 -7.89
N ASP A 293 11.90 -37.83 -8.37
CA ASP A 293 12.92 -38.64 -7.68
C ASP A 293 14.05 -37.83 -7.05
N GLY A 294 14.06 -36.51 -7.26
CA GLY A 294 15.10 -35.61 -6.78
C GLY A 294 16.40 -35.62 -7.63
N SER A 295 16.43 -36.35 -8.73
CA SER A 295 17.64 -36.52 -9.57
C SER A 295 17.44 -36.07 -11.02
N ALA A 296 16.36 -36.51 -11.66
CA ALA A 296 16.04 -36.17 -13.04
C ALA A 296 15.05 -35.00 -13.07
N PHE A 297 15.48 -33.86 -13.66
CA PHE A 297 14.67 -32.64 -13.71
C PHE A 297 14.04 -32.44 -15.08
N THR A 298 12.75 -32.11 -15.07
CA THR A 298 11.94 -31.80 -16.24
C THR A 298 11.57 -30.32 -16.23
N PRO A 299 11.72 -29.58 -17.33
CA PRO A 299 11.23 -28.19 -17.42
C PRO A 299 9.73 -28.10 -17.15
N LEU A 300 9.30 -27.11 -16.38
CA LEU A 300 7.92 -26.88 -16.01
C LEU A 300 7.40 -25.55 -16.55
N ALA A 301 8.11 -24.46 -16.30
CA ALA A 301 7.72 -23.13 -16.72
C ALA A 301 8.94 -22.21 -16.89
N ASP A 302 8.82 -21.24 -17.79
CA ASP A 302 9.65 -20.02 -17.81
C ASP A 302 8.83 -18.88 -17.23
N LYS A 303 9.31 -18.24 -16.17
CA LYS A 303 8.63 -17.11 -15.50
C LYS A 303 9.55 -15.91 -15.42
N ASP A 304 9.04 -14.77 -15.82
CA ASP A 304 9.65 -13.48 -15.52
C ASP A 304 8.98 -12.89 -14.28
N PHE A 305 9.75 -12.73 -13.19
CA PHE A 305 9.33 -12.13 -11.93
C PHE A 305 9.50 -10.60 -11.91
N LEU A 306 10.03 -10.01 -13.00
CA LEU A 306 10.17 -8.56 -13.22
C LEU A 306 11.11 -7.81 -12.26
N GLY A 307 11.78 -8.48 -11.35
CA GLY A 307 12.47 -7.79 -10.24
C GLY A 307 11.48 -7.12 -9.28
N SER A 308 10.25 -7.62 -9.23
CA SER A 308 9.16 -7.05 -8.42
C SER A 308 9.49 -7.11 -6.93
N ALA A 309 9.03 -6.08 -6.19
CA ALA A 309 9.06 -6.07 -4.73
C ALA A 309 7.90 -6.84 -4.10
N SER A 310 6.94 -7.30 -4.91
CA SER A 310 5.76 -8.03 -4.45
C SER A 310 5.97 -9.54 -4.55
N ALA A 311 5.37 -10.29 -3.63
CA ALA A 311 5.32 -11.75 -3.71
C ALA A 311 4.63 -12.17 -5.02
N THR A 312 5.18 -13.21 -5.65
CA THR A 312 4.67 -13.72 -6.93
C THR A 312 4.25 -15.17 -6.78
N LYS A 313 2.98 -15.45 -7.09
CA LYS A 313 2.42 -16.81 -7.14
C LYS A 313 2.56 -17.36 -8.56
N VAL A 314 3.10 -18.56 -8.68
CA VAL A 314 3.20 -19.30 -9.96
C VAL A 314 2.28 -20.50 -9.89
N LEU A 315 1.13 -20.40 -10.57
CA LEU A 315 0.17 -21.50 -10.71
C LEU A 315 0.63 -22.46 -11.81
N PHE A 316 0.42 -23.73 -11.59
CA PHE A 316 0.67 -24.76 -12.60
C PHE A 316 -0.65 -25.12 -13.31
N ASP A 317 -0.58 -25.46 -14.61
CA ASP A 317 -1.77 -25.83 -15.39
C ASP A 317 -2.48 -27.08 -14.84
N ALA A 318 -1.74 -27.94 -14.19
CA ALA A 318 -2.21 -29.12 -13.47
C ALA A 318 -1.28 -29.41 -12.29
N PRO A 319 -1.76 -30.12 -11.24
CA PRO A 319 -0.91 -30.54 -10.13
C PRO A 319 0.33 -31.27 -10.61
N VAL A 320 1.48 -30.89 -10.11
CA VAL A 320 2.78 -31.46 -10.48
C VAL A 320 3.27 -32.35 -9.35
N ARG A 321 3.37 -33.64 -9.62
CA ARG A 321 3.92 -34.59 -8.66
C ARG A 321 5.42 -34.44 -8.56
N ALA A 322 5.91 -33.95 -7.41
CA ALA A 322 7.32 -33.59 -7.25
C ALA A 322 7.89 -33.95 -5.87
N LYS A 323 9.16 -34.33 -5.88
CA LYS A 323 10.04 -34.37 -4.71
C LYS A 323 10.90 -33.12 -4.60
N SER A 324 11.25 -32.52 -5.75
CA SER A 324 12.16 -31.40 -5.80
C SER A 324 11.76 -30.39 -6.88
N PHE A 325 12.01 -29.11 -6.61
CA PHE A 325 11.93 -28.03 -7.59
C PHE A 325 13.30 -27.38 -7.77
N ARG A 326 13.62 -27.02 -9.00
CA ARG A 326 14.84 -26.33 -9.35
C ARG A 326 14.52 -25.04 -10.09
N PHE A 327 15.14 -23.96 -9.64
CA PHE A 327 15.04 -22.63 -10.24
C PHE A 327 16.37 -22.29 -10.89
N ILE A 328 16.37 -22.08 -12.19
CA ILE A 328 17.52 -21.60 -12.95
C ILE A 328 17.29 -20.11 -13.16
N VAL A 329 17.82 -19.29 -12.25
CA VAL A 329 17.71 -17.84 -12.31
C VAL A 329 18.66 -17.35 -13.40
N LYS A 330 18.09 -16.85 -14.50
CA LYS A 330 18.83 -16.38 -15.69
C LYS A 330 19.26 -14.94 -15.54
N THR A 331 18.42 -14.10 -14.90
CA THR A 331 18.68 -12.69 -14.62
C THR A 331 18.01 -12.25 -13.31
N GLY A 332 18.53 -11.22 -12.67
CA GLY A 332 17.99 -10.65 -11.44
C GLY A 332 18.23 -9.14 -11.35
N ALA A 333 17.57 -8.47 -10.41
CA ALA A 333 17.77 -7.05 -10.16
C ALA A 333 19.11 -6.77 -9.46
N GLY A 334 19.61 -5.54 -9.59
CA GLY A 334 20.78 -5.01 -8.89
C GLY A 334 21.85 -4.44 -9.78
N ASP A 335 22.93 -3.98 -9.14
CA ASP A 335 24.06 -3.32 -9.80
C ASP A 335 24.82 -4.25 -10.74
N GLY A 336 25.34 -3.71 -11.81
CA GLY A 336 26.10 -4.45 -12.82
C GLY A 336 25.20 -5.44 -13.56
N GLN A 337 25.39 -6.74 -13.31
CA GLN A 337 24.63 -7.79 -13.97
C GLN A 337 23.55 -8.42 -13.08
N GLY A 338 23.36 -7.86 -11.88
CA GLY A 338 22.35 -8.29 -10.91
C GLY A 338 22.76 -9.46 -10.02
N PHE A 339 21.84 -9.85 -9.15
CA PHE A 339 22.00 -10.91 -8.15
C PHE A 339 20.75 -11.79 -8.12
N ALA A 340 20.77 -12.86 -7.32
CA ALA A 340 19.60 -13.68 -6.98
C ALA A 340 19.40 -13.62 -5.47
N SER A 341 18.18 -13.28 -5.02
CA SER A 341 17.79 -13.33 -3.61
C SER A 341 16.35 -13.83 -3.46
N CYS A 342 16.05 -14.41 -2.31
CA CYS A 342 14.74 -14.94 -1.99
C CYS A 342 14.54 -14.86 -0.46
N ALA A 343 13.48 -14.20 -0.02
CA ALA A 343 13.10 -14.19 1.39
C ALA A 343 12.44 -15.53 1.74
N GLU A 344 11.38 -15.91 1.00
CA GLU A 344 10.75 -17.23 1.18
C GLU A 344 10.36 -17.84 -0.18
N MET A 345 10.47 -19.15 -0.28
CA MET A 345 9.97 -19.97 -1.39
C MET A 345 9.04 -21.04 -0.84
N GLU A 346 7.78 -20.91 -1.13
CA GLU A 346 6.75 -21.76 -0.58
C GLU A 346 6.08 -22.61 -1.66
N PHE A 347 5.70 -23.84 -1.33
CA PHE A 347 5.04 -24.78 -2.22
C PHE A 347 3.70 -25.21 -1.63
N TYR A 348 2.67 -25.33 -2.45
CA TYR A 348 1.30 -25.56 -2.00
C TYR A 348 0.58 -26.63 -2.82
N ALA A 349 -0.21 -27.43 -2.11
CA ALA A 349 -1.25 -28.29 -2.67
C ALA A 349 -2.63 -27.68 -2.37
N LYS A 350 -3.56 -27.73 -3.32
CA LYS A 350 -4.95 -27.36 -3.05
C LYS A 350 -5.56 -28.28 -2.02
N ASN A 351 -6.33 -27.70 -1.11
CA ASN A 351 -7.03 -28.48 -0.09
C ASN A 351 -8.28 -29.14 -0.71
N PRO A 352 -8.38 -30.49 -0.73
CA PRO A 352 -9.55 -31.18 -1.27
C PRO A 352 -10.82 -30.97 -0.43
N GLU A 353 -10.68 -30.51 0.83
CA GLU A 353 -11.82 -30.19 1.71
C GLU A 353 -12.23 -28.70 1.61
N ALA A 354 -11.74 -27.97 0.59
CA ALA A 354 -12.16 -26.60 0.34
C ALA A 354 -13.63 -26.54 -0.09
N PHE A 355 -14.28 -25.42 0.21
CA PHE A 355 -15.67 -25.20 -0.19
C PHE A 355 -15.84 -25.23 -1.71
N ASP A 356 -16.77 -26.05 -2.19
CA ASP A 356 -17.19 -26.06 -3.61
C ASP A 356 -18.28 -24.98 -3.81
N TYR A 357 -17.88 -23.86 -4.41
CA TYR A 357 -18.77 -22.75 -4.69
C TYR A 357 -20.00 -23.15 -5.53
N SER A 358 -19.85 -24.12 -6.44
CA SER A 358 -20.91 -24.54 -7.36
C SER A 358 -22.14 -25.13 -6.65
N THR A 359 -22.02 -25.42 -5.37
CA THR A 359 -23.13 -25.90 -4.52
C THR A 359 -24.16 -24.81 -4.24
N LEU A 360 -23.72 -23.55 -4.08
CA LEU A 360 -24.55 -22.41 -3.72
C LEU A 360 -24.45 -21.22 -4.69
N PHE A 361 -23.31 -20.99 -5.34
CA PHE A 361 -23.03 -19.77 -6.08
C PHE A 361 -22.87 -20.03 -7.59
N ALA A 362 -23.05 -18.97 -8.37
CA ALA A 362 -23.00 -19.03 -9.83
C ALA A 362 -21.59 -19.20 -10.39
N ASP A 363 -20.60 -18.58 -9.76
CA ASP A 363 -19.18 -18.65 -10.12
C ASP A 363 -18.27 -18.63 -8.87
N GLU A 364 -16.99 -18.80 -9.08
CA GLU A 364 -15.96 -18.85 -8.03
C GLU A 364 -15.80 -17.55 -7.23
N THR A 365 -16.35 -16.42 -7.71
CA THR A 365 -16.35 -15.18 -6.93
C THR A 365 -17.44 -15.17 -5.86
N CYS A 366 -18.34 -16.15 -5.86
CA CYS A 366 -19.49 -16.23 -4.95
C CYS A 366 -20.26 -14.89 -4.81
N SER A 367 -20.27 -14.09 -5.87
CA SER A 367 -20.92 -12.78 -5.86
C SER A 367 -22.42 -12.83 -6.12
N GLU A 368 -22.92 -13.95 -6.60
CA GLU A 368 -24.34 -14.22 -6.89
C GLU A 368 -24.68 -15.66 -6.56
N LEU A 369 -25.90 -15.87 -6.07
CA LEU A 369 -26.41 -17.22 -5.86
C LEU A 369 -26.70 -17.92 -7.20
N LYS A 370 -26.47 -19.21 -7.24
CA LYS A 370 -26.88 -20.05 -8.37
C LYS A 370 -28.41 -20.03 -8.50
N ALA A 371 -28.88 -20.02 -9.74
CA ALA A 371 -30.32 -20.02 -10.01
C ALA A 371 -31.04 -21.22 -9.37
N GLY A 372 -32.12 -20.94 -8.65
CA GLY A 372 -32.94 -21.98 -8.00
C GLY A 372 -32.51 -22.39 -6.59
N ILE A 373 -31.45 -21.81 -6.03
CA ILE A 373 -31.07 -22.01 -4.62
C ILE A 373 -32.19 -21.58 -3.69
N THR A 374 -32.44 -22.38 -2.67
CA THR A 374 -33.44 -22.17 -1.63
C THR A 374 -32.79 -22.01 -0.25
N GLU A 375 -33.54 -21.48 0.72
CA GLU A 375 -33.06 -21.44 2.13
C GLU A 375 -32.71 -22.83 2.66
N ALA A 376 -33.46 -23.86 2.24
CA ALA A 376 -33.18 -25.24 2.64
C ALA A 376 -31.87 -25.78 2.09
N ASP A 377 -31.40 -25.30 0.93
CA ASP A 377 -30.08 -25.66 0.38
C ASP A 377 -28.97 -24.94 1.14
N ILE A 378 -29.18 -23.67 1.50
CA ILE A 378 -28.25 -22.87 2.32
C ILE A 378 -28.12 -23.53 3.71
N GLU A 379 -29.22 -24.01 4.30
CA GLU A 379 -29.19 -24.67 5.62
C GLU A 379 -28.29 -25.91 5.65
N LYS A 380 -28.17 -26.64 4.53
CA LYS A 380 -27.31 -27.81 4.39
C LYS A 380 -25.83 -27.48 4.28
N CYS A 381 -25.48 -26.22 4.02
CA CYS A 381 -24.10 -25.84 3.89
C CYS A 381 -23.36 -25.98 5.24
N GLU A 382 -22.30 -26.76 5.24
CA GLU A 382 -21.47 -27.04 6.42
C GLU A 382 -20.40 -25.99 6.68
N PHE A 383 -20.22 -25.03 5.76
CA PHE A 383 -19.25 -23.94 5.85
C PHE A 383 -19.94 -22.67 6.36
N PRO A 384 -19.78 -22.29 7.63
CA PRO A 384 -20.45 -21.14 8.25
C PRO A 384 -20.28 -19.85 7.48
N PHE A 385 -19.07 -19.57 6.99
CA PHE A 385 -18.79 -18.36 6.21
C PHE A 385 -19.68 -18.25 4.96
N PHE A 386 -19.65 -19.27 4.11
CA PHE A 386 -20.40 -19.29 2.85
C PHE A 386 -21.91 -19.41 3.07
N LYS A 387 -22.32 -20.14 4.12
CA LYS A 387 -23.71 -20.23 4.56
C LYS A 387 -24.24 -18.84 4.93
N ASN A 388 -23.48 -18.07 5.71
CA ASN A 388 -23.85 -16.72 6.12
C ASN A 388 -23.92 -15.77 4.90
N LEU A 389 -22.91 -15.79 4.02
CA LEU A 389 -22.88 -15.00 2.79
C LEU A 389 -24.12 -15.28 1.92
N ALA A 390 -24.40 -16.55 1.64
CA ALA A 390 -25.56 -16.96 0.86
C ALA A 390 -26.89 -16.56 1.52
N TYR A 391 -26.97 -16.59 2.86
CA TYR A 391 -28.16 -16.19 3.60
C TYR A 391 -28.49 -14.70 3.41
N TYR A 392 -27.51 -13.81 3.54
CA TYR A 392 -27.73 -12.38 3.25
C TYR A 392 -28.15 -12.13 1.79
N MET A 393 -27.58 -12.87 0.84
CA MET A 393 -27.95 -12.77 -0.57
C MET A 393 -29.38 -13.21 -0.85
N ILE A 394 -29.82 -14.37 -0.31
CA ILE A 394 -31.19 -14.87 -0.56
C ILE A 394 -32.24 -13.98 0.11
N LYS A 395 -31.88 -13.32 1.20
CA LYS A 395 -32.74 -12.31 1.85
C LYS A 395 -32.76 -10.96 1.15
N GLY A 396 -31.96 -10.77 0.08
CA GLY A 396 -31.82 -9.49 -0.62
C GLY A 396 -31.23 -8.38 0.26
N LYS A 397 -30.39 -8.75 1.21
CA LYS A 397 -29.79 -7.87 2.20
C LYS A 397 -28.27 -7.78 2.06
N TYR A 398 -27.70 -8.43 1.05
CA TYR A 398 -26.28 -8.31 0.73
C TYR A 398 -26.06 -7.09 -0.18
N GLU A 399 -25.26 -6.12 0.27
CA GLU A 399 -24.93 -4.93 -0.51
C GLU A 399 -23.60 -5.18 -1.25
N PRO A 400 -23.61 -5.33 -2.58
CA PRO A 400 -22.41 -5.65 -3.35
C PRO A 400 -21.53 -4.43 -3.62
N GLU A 401 -22.01 -3.20 -3.42
CA GLU A 401 -21.23 -1.99 -3.69
C GLU A 401 -19.94 -1.99 -2.86
N PHE A 402 -18.80 -1.71 -3.50
CA PHE A 402 -17.43 -1.82 -2.98
C PHE A 402 -16.98 -3.23 -2.59
N ARG A 403 -17.90 -4.19 -2.42
CA ARG A 403 -17.53 -5.59 -2.17
C ARG A 403 -17.26 -6.36 -3.44
N VAL A 404 -18.00 -6.11 -4.49
CA VAL A 404 -17.84 -6.78 -5.80
C VAL A 404 -17.42 -5.74 -6.82
N GLY A 405 -16.28 -5.93 -7.44
CA GLY A 405 -15.76 -5.02 -8.46
C GLY A 405 -15.08 -5.74 -9.62
N GLU A 406 -15.07 -5.09 -10.77
CA GLU A 406 -14.23 -5.47 -11.89
C GLU A 406 -13.04 -4.53 -11.98
N PHE A 407 -11.85 -5.08 -11.77
CA PHE A 407 -10.60 -4.35 -11.70
C PHE A 407 -9.83 -4.49 -13.01
N LYS A 408 -9.58 -3.35 -13.66
CA LYS A 408 -8.84 -3.32 -14.91
C LYS A 408 -7.33 -3.27 -14.67
N ALA A 409 -6.58 -3.76 -15.65
CA ALA A 409 -5.14 -3.61 -15.68
C ALA A 409 -4.74 -2.15 -15.95
N TYR A 410 -3.63 -1.74 -15.35
CA TYR A 410 -2.89 -0.53 -15.69
C TYR A 410 -1.47 -0.91 -16.12
N PRO A 411 -0.80 -0.16 -17.01
CA PRO A 411 0.61 -0.42 -17.27
C PRO A 411 1.43 -0.17 -16.00
N ASN A 412 2.53 -0.90 -15.84
CA ASN A 412 3.49 -0.56 -14.80
C ASN A 412 4.00 0.86 -15.06
N PRO A 413 3.88 1.80 -14.10
CA PRO A 413 4.24 3.21 -14.31
C PRO A 413 5.71 3.44 -14.66
N ASP A 414 6.61 2.50 -14.31
CA ASP A 414 8.03 2.57 -14.67
C ASP A 414 8.27 2.56 -16.17
N ILE A 415 7.37 1.99 -16.96
CA ILE A 415 7.46 1.96 -18.42
C ILE A 415 7.43 3.39 -18.98
N GLN A 416 6.43 4.17 -18.55
CA GLN A 416 6.27 5.54 -19.03
C GLN A 416 7.30 6.47 -18.38
N SER A 417 7.57 6.34 -17.09
CA SER A 417 8.58 7.17 -16.42
C SER A 417 9.97 7.01 -17.03
N GLY A 418 10.36 5.78 -17.37
CA GLY A 418 11.62 5.52 -18.08
C GLY A 418 11.69 6.21 -19.44
N THR A 419 10.59 6.18 -20.21
CA THR A 419 10.49 6.88 -21.50
C THR A 419 10.48 8.41 -21.33
N HIS A 420 9.77 8.91 -20.30
CA HIS A 420 9.65 10.35 -20.04
C HIS A 420 10.83 10.93 -19.29
N LYS A 421 11.67 10.09 -18.68
CA LYS A 421 12.77 10.47 -17.79
C LYS A 421 12.27 11.26 -16.57
N THR A 422 11.16 10.86 -16.03
CA THR A 422 10.45 11.45 -14.89
C THR A 422 10.32 10.46 -13.75
N ASN A 423 9.69 10.82 -12.64
CA ASN A 423 9.27 9.83 -11.66
C ASN A 423 8.08 9.01 -12.17
N PRO A 424 7.97 7.74 -11.76
CA PRO A 424 6.79 6.94 -12.04
C PRO A 424 5.58 7.48 -11.24
N TYR A 425 4.42 7.45 -11.90
CA TYR A 425 3.14 7.77 -11.27
C TYR A 425 2.64 6.59 -10.42
N SER A 426 1.37 6.62 -10.01
CA SER A 426 0.83 5.68 -9.03
C SER A 426 0.93 4.20 -9.43
N LEU A 427 1.06 3.35 -8.40
CA LEU A 427 0.75 1.92 -8.46
C LEU A 427 -0.68 1.62 -7.95
N LEU A 428 -1.40 2.62 -7.38
CA LEU A 428 -2.64 2.45 -6.63
C LEU A 428 -3.90 2.88 -7.42
N ASP A 429 -3.91 2.65 -8.73
CA ASP A 429 -5.00 3.07 -9.60
C ASP A 429 -6.33 2.32 -9.40
N ASN A 430 -6.32 1.21 -8.64
CA ASN A 430 -7.48 0.38 -8.34
C ASN A 430 -7.83 0.39 -6.83
N PRO A 431 -8.34 1.47 -6.25
CA PRO A 431 -8.86 1.44 -4.89
C PRO A 431 -10.09 0.53 -4.81
N THR A 432 -10.24 -0.17 -3.70
CA THR A 432 -11.36 -1.11 -3.51
C THR A 432 -12.51 -0.51 -2.69
N GLY A 433 -12.22 0.47 -1.84
CA GLY A 433 -13.15 0.96 -0.83
C GLY A 433 -13.29 0.02 0.36
N ILE A 434 -12.40 -0.96 0.50
CA ILE A 434 -12.31 -1.84 1.66
C ILE A 434 -11.20 -1.35 2.58
N SER A 435 -11.45 -1.34 3.88
CA SER A 435 -10.44 -1.19 4.92
C SER A 435 -10.35 -2.45 5.77
N VAL A 436 -9.16 -2.70 6.31
CA VAL A 436 -8.83 -3.90 7.08
C VAL A 436 -8.11 -3.55 8.38
N LYS A 437 -8.21 -4.45 9.36
CA LYS A 437 -7.50 -4.36 10.64
C LYS A 437 -6.36 -5.36 10.69
N ALA A 438 -5.33 -5.06 11.47
CA ALA A 438 -4.29 -6.04 11.73
C ALA A 438 -4.86 -7.28 12.44
N ASN A 439 -4.34 -8.44 12.07
CA ASN A 439 -4.72 -9.77 12.59
C ASN A 439 -6.16 -10.23 12.25
N GLU A 440 -6.85 -9.60 11.30
CA GLU A 440 -8.09 -10.13 10.78
C GLU A 440 -7.86 -11.06 9.57
N ASN A 441 -8.80 -11.96 9.34
CA ASN A 441 -8.86 -12.74 8.11
C ASN A 441 -9.65 -11.98 7.05
N LEU A 442 -9.00 -11.61 5.96
CA LEU A 442 -9.66 -11.06 4.79
C LEU A 442 -9.95 -12.19 3.79
N ILE A 443 -11.23 -12.41 3.51
CA ILE A 443 -11.69 -13.42 2.53
C ILE A 443 -11.96 -12.70 1.21
N VAL A 444 -11.19 -13.09 0.20
CA VAL A 444 -11.25 -12.51 -1.15
C VAL A 444 -11.49 -13.63 -2.15
N LEU A 445 -12.53 -13.46 -2.94
CA LEU A 445 -12.96 -14.42 -3.94
C LEU A 445 -12.68 -13.84 -5.32
N VAL A 446 -11.83 -14.50 -6.08
CA VAL A 446 -11.23 -13.97 -7.31
C VAL A 446 -11.66 -14.80 -8.51
N GLY A 447 -12.14 -14.14 -9.54
CA GLY A 447 -12.47 -14.74 -10.82
C GLY A 447 -11.24 -15.10 -11.66
N ASP A 448 -11.43 -15.27 -12.96
CA ASP A 448 -10.34 -15.57 -13.87
C ASP A 448 -9.33 -14.41 -13.89
N THR A 449 -8.07 -14.70 -13.58
CA THR A 449 -6.97 -13.72 -13.63
C THR A 449 -6.37 -13.57 -15.03
N HIS A 450 -6.86 -14.31 -16.01
CA HIS A 450 -6.35 -14.35 -17.40
C HIS A 450 -4.84 -14.62 -17.49
N GLY A 451 -4.28 -15.31 -16.48
CA GLY A 451 -2.84 -15.63 -16.41
C GLY A 451 -1.95 -14.48 -15.92
N TYR A 452 -2.53 -13.38 -15.43
CA TYR A 452 -1.79 -12.26 -14.86
C TYR A 452 -1.58 -12.41 -13.35
N ASP A 453 -0.47 -11.87 -12.87
CA ASP A 453 -0.18 -11.76 -11.45
C ASP A 453 -1.01 -10.63 -10.85
N ILE A 454 -1.87 -10.96 -9.90
CA ILE A 454 -2.73 -10.02 -9.20
C ILE A 454 -2.43 -10.12 -7.71
N SER A 455 -2.35 -8.99 -7.06
CA SER A 455 -2.16 -8.95 -5.61
C SER A 455 -3.00 -7.84 -4.98
N LEU A 456 -3.15 -7.91 -3.66
CA LEU A 456 -3.64 -6.79 -2.87
C LEU A 456 -2.47 -6.07 -2.23
N LYS A 457 -2.58 -4.75 -2.12
CA LYS A 457 -1.74 -3.94 -1.24
C LYS A 457 -2.61 -3.37 -0.12
N VAL A 458 -2.18 -3.58 1.10
CA VAL A 458 -2.74 -2.91 2.29
C VAL A 458 -1.80 -1.78 2.65
N GLN A 459 -2.30 -0.55 2.66
CA GLN A 459 -1.51 0.64 2.90
C GLN A 459 -1.81 1.24 4.27
N ASN A 460 -0.81 1.31 5.14
CA ASN A 460 -0.92 1.87 6.47
C ASN A 460 -0.28 3.28 6.54
N LEU A 461 -1.06 4.33 6.30
CA LEU A 461 -0.60 5.72 6.37
C LEU A 461 -0.25 6.19 7.80
N ASP A 462 -0.64 5.45 8.83
CA ASP A 462 -0.25 5.71 10.22
C ASP A 462 1.09 5.06 10.62
N ALA A 463 1.77 4.36 9.71
CA ALA A 463 3.00 3.66 10.04
C ALA A 463 4.03 4.63 10.60
N PRO A 464 4.61 4.35 11.80
CA PRO A 464 5.66 5.19 12.37
C PRO A 464 6.90 5.17 11.47
N GLU A 465 7.63 6.29 11.46
CA GLU A 465 8.89 6.44 10.71
C GLU A 465 8.78 6.33 9.16
N SER A 466 7.58 6.21 8.64
CA SER A 466 7.32 6.20 7.20
C SER A 466 6.09 7.06 6.85
N ASP A 467 5.89 7.31 5.56
CA ASP A 467 4.67 7.93 5.04
C ASP A 467 3.52 6.93 4.83
N GLY A 468 3.72 5.67 5.24
CA GLY A 468 2.77 4.59 5.08
C GLY A 468 2.65 4.07 3.63
N PHE A 469 3.40 4.62 2.69
CA PHE A 469 3.29 4.24 1.28
C PHE A 469 3.77 2.81 1.01
N GLY A 470 4.75 2.30 1.77
CA GLY A 470 5.30 0.96 1.64
C GLY A 470 4.24 -0.14 1.62
N GLY A 471 3.47 -0.27 2.70
CA GLY A 471 2.37 -1.23 2.85
C GLY A 471 2.78 -2.68 2.67
N VAL A 472 1.85 -3.60 2.92
CA VAL A 472 2.04 -5.05 2.76
C VAL A 472 1.28 -5.55 1.54
N THR A 473 1.91 -6.44 0.77
CA THR A 473 1.33 -7.00 -0.45
C THR A 473 0.99 -8.48 -0.27
N TYR A 474 -0.20 -8.88 -0.72
CA TYR A 474 -0.72 -10.24 -0.64
C TYR A 474 -1.05 -10.75 -2.05
N PRO A 475 -0.38 -11.81 -2.54
CA PRO A 475 -0.69 -12.37 -3.86
C PRO A 475 -2.07 -13.03 -3.85
N LEU A 476 -2.80 -12.86 -4.94
CA LEU A 476 -4.10 -13.48 -5.15
C LEU A 476 -4.05 -14.59 -6.18
N SER A 477 -4.95 -15.55 -6.03
CA SER A 477 -5.22 -16.57 -7.04
C SER A 477 -6.72 -16.68 -7.30
N ARG A 478 -7.07 -17.20 -8.46
CA ARG A 478 -8.45 -17.55 -8.80
C ARG A 478 -9.09 -18.39 -7.70
N GLY A 479 -10.35 -18.11 -7.35
CA GLY A 479 -11.12 -18.77 -6.30
C GLY A 479 -10.95 -18.12 -4.93
N THR A 480 -11.03 -18.89 -3.87
CA THR A 480 -11.02 -18.42 -2.48
C THR A 480 -9.60 -18.12 -2.00
N ASN A 481 -9.38 -16.89 -1.53
CA ASN A 481 -8.16 -16.48 -0.85
C ASN A 481 -8.52 -16.09 0.58
N LYS A 482 -7.89 -16.74 1.56
CA LYS A 482 -7.93 -16.38 2.97
C LYS A 482 -6.62 -15.75 3.34
N LEU A 483 -6.63 -14.45 3.61
CA LEU A 483 -5.44 -13.66 3.91
C LEU A 483 -5.45 -13.25 5.37
N THR A 484 -4.42 -13.62 6.12
CA THR A 484 -4.21 -13.07 7.47
C THR A 484 -3.50 -11.73 7.33
N ILE A 485 -4.19 -10.66 7.69
CA ILE A 485 -3.71 -9.29 7.49
C ILE A 485 -2.73 -8.93 8.61
N SER A 486 -1.51 -8.53 8.25
CA SER A 486 -0.49 -8.13 9.23
C SER A 486 -0.64 -6.68 9.68
N GLU A 487 -1.13 -5.78 8.81
CA GLU A 487 -1.28 -4.35 9.10
C GLU A 487 -2.69 -3.86 8.78
N LYS A 488 -3.14 -2.83 9.51
CA LYS A 488 -4.39 -2.10 9.18
C LYS A 488 -4.19 -1.20 7.97
N GLY A 489 -5.24 -0.91 7.23
CA GLY A 489 -5.20 0.11 6.18
C GLY A 489 -6.25 -0.05 5.10
N LEU A 490 -6.18 0.82 4.10
CA LEU A 490 -6.98 0.72 2.89
C LEU A 490 -6.41 -0.33 1.93
N VAL A 491 -7.29 -0.98 1.19
CA VAL A 491 -6.94 -2.10 0.29
C VAL A 491 -6.99 -1.66 -1.16
N TYR A 492 -5.95 -1.98 -1.92
CA TYR A 492 -5.83 -1.70 -3.36
C TYR A 492 -5.55 -2.98 -4.13
N VAL A 493 -6.13 -3.10 -5.33
CA VAL A 493 -5.80 -4.19 -6.25
C VAL A 493 -4.61 -3.79 -7.12
N MET A 494 -3.55 -4.57 -7.04
CA MET A 494 -2.35 -4.41 -7.85
C MET A 494 -2.48 -5.30 -9.09
N TYR A 495 -2.80 -4.68 -10.23
CA TYR A 495 -2.93 -5.35 -11.51
C TYR A 495 -2.21 -4.54 -12.57
N HIS A 496 -0.95 -4.92 -12.88
CA HIS A 496 -0.10 -4.16 -13.78
C HIS A 496 0.35 -5.00 -14.98
N THR A 497 0.32 -4.37 -16.16
CA THR A 497 0.84 -4.96 -17.40
C THR A 497 2.29 -4.57 -17.64
N ARG A 498 2.96 -5.35 -18.48
CA ARG A 498 4.37 -5.15 -18.89
C ARG A 498 4.52 -4.21 -20.08
N THR A 499 3.42 -3.88 -20.72
CA THR A 499 3.37 -2.98 -21.89
C THR A 499 2.26 -1.95 -21.68
N LEU A 500 2.32 -0.85 -22.43
CA LEU A 500 1.31 0.23 -22.30
C LEU A 500 -0.08 -0.22 -22.74
N ASP A 501 -0.15 -1.02 -23.77
CA ASP A 501 -1.38 -1.55 -24.33
C ASP A 501 -1.28 -3.07 -24.40
N ASP A 502 -2.03 -3.74 -23.54
CA ASP A 502 -2.11 -5.20 -23.46
C ASP A 502 -3.58 -5.63 -23.57
N ALA A 503 -3.98 -5.98 -24.79
CA ALA A 503 -5.35 -6.38 -25.08
C ALA A 503 -5.77 -7.70 -24.41
N ALA A 504 -4.84 -8.51 -23.93
CA ALA A 504 -5.12 -9.74 -23.22
C ALA A 504 -5.41 -9.52 -21.73
N ALA A 505 -5.03 -8.36 -21.18
CA ALA A 505 -5.25 -7.99 -19.79
C ALA A 505 -6.70 -7.53 -19.57
N LEU A 506 -7.62 -8.49 -19.57
CA LEU A 506 -9.04 -8.25 -19.33
C LEU A 506 -9.29 -7.90 -17.85
N PRO A 507 -10.39 -7.17 -17.54
CA PRO A 507 -10.78 -6.91 -16.17
C PRO A 507 -10.97 -8.20 -15.36
N VAL A 508 -10.57 -8.18 -14.09
CA VAL A 508 -10.71 -9.30 -13.17
C VAL A 508 -11.80 -8.99 -12.14
N LYS A 509 -12.79 -9.87 -12.05
CA LYS A 509 -13.85 -9.78 -11.05
C LYS A 509 -13.30 -10.24 -9.71
N ILE A 510 -13.40 -9.38 -8.70
CA ILE A 510 -12.96 -9.67 -7.33
C ILE A 510 -14.09 -9.34 -6.36
N HIS A 511 -14.33 -10.25 -5.41
CA HIS A 511 -15.33 -10.09 -4.37
C HIS A 511 -14.64 -10.12 -3.00
N PHE A 512 -14.70 -9.01 -2.29
CA PHE A 512 -14.25 -8.85 -0.90
C PHE A 512 -15.38 -9.30 0.03
N ALA A 513 -15.44 -10.58 0.32
CA ALA A 513 -16.53 -11.17 1.10
C ALA A 513 -16.40 -10.91 2.62
N SER A 514 -15.29 -10.37 3.07
CA SER A 514 -15.09 -9.83 4.43
C SER A 514 -14.36 -8.48 4.36
N GLY A 515 -13.84 -7.96 5.47
CA GLY A 515 -13.32 -6.61 5.58
C GLY A 515 -14.43 -5.58 5.74
N THR A 516 -14.06 -4.36 6.09
CA THR A 516 -15.00 -3.26 6.33
C THR A 516 -15.17 -2.42 5.07
N VAL A 517 -16.40 -2.17 4.65
CA VAL A 517 -16.69 -1.23 3.57
C VAL A 517 -16.50 0.19 4.09
N ASN A 518 -15.46 0.85 3.59
CA ASN A 518 -15.21 2.28 3.81
C ASN A 518 -15.81 3.11 2.67
N GLY A 519 -15.84 2.53 1.47
CA GLY A 519 -16.14 3.24 0.25
C GLY A 519 -15.00 4.15 -0.21
N TYR A 520 -15.13 4.69 -1.38
CA TYR A 520 -14.28 5.75 -1.95
C TYR A 520 -15.10 6.59 -2.90
N PHE A 521 -14.60 7.77 -3.23
CA PHE A 521 -15.25 8.63 -4.22
C PHE A 521 -14.46 8.63 -5.53
N ASP A 522 -15.15 8.35 -6.63
CA ASP A 522 -14.61 8.46 -8.00
C ASP A 522 -15.48 9.46 -8.75
N SER A 523 -14.89 10.57 -9.20
CA SER A 523 -15.61 11.67 -9.85
C SER A 523 -16.35 11.25 -11.11
N GLN A 524 -15.89 10.17 -11.78
CA GLN A 524 -16.51 9.64 -13.01
C GLN A 524 -17.61 8.62 -12.75
N LYS A 525 -17.57 7.91 -11.61
CA LYS A 525 -18.52 6.85 -11.27
C LYS A 525 -19.60 7.28 -10.28
N HIS A 526 -19.26 8.22 -9.39
CA HIS A 526 -20.08 8.55 -8.23
C HIS A 526 -20.59 10.00 -8.28
N GLU A 527 -20.95 10.49 -9.48
CA GLU A 527 -21.48 11.85 -9.64
C GLU A 527 -22.66 12.10 -8.67
N GLY A 528 -22.59 13.21 -7.94
CA GLY A 528 -23.63 13.62 -6.97
C GLY A 528 -23.63 12.84 -5.63
N ARG A 529 -22.78 11.83 -5.45
CA ARG A 529 -22.76 10.97 -4.25
C ARG A 529 -21.69 11.34 -3.22
N TRP A 530 -20.99 12.44 -3.40
CA TRP A 530 -19.91 12.85 -2.50
C TRP A 530 -20.30 12.79 -1.01
N ASN A 531 -21.39 13.48 -0.64
CA ASN A 531 -21.84 13.56 0.75
C ASN A 531 -22.29 12.21 1.31
N GLU A 532 -22.92 11.38 0.50
CA GLU A 532 -23.34 10.04 0.88
C GLU A 532 -22.13 9.17 1.22
N LEU A 533 -21.18 9.07 0.29
CA LEU A 533 -20.02 8.19 0.44
C LEU A 533 -19.09 8.65 1.55
N LEU A 534 -18.78 9.95 1.61
CA LEU A 534 -17.97 10.52 2.69
C LEU A 534 -18.67 10.38 4.06
N GLY A 535 -20.01 10.49 4.09
CA GLY A 535 -20.81 10.29 5.31
C GLY A 535 -20.75 8.86 5.84
N LYS A 536 -20.70 7.87 4.95
CA LYS A 536 -20.61 6.44 5.28
C LYS A 536 -19.19 5.97 5.61
N ALA A 537 -18.16 6.73 5.24
CA ALA A 537 -16.77 6.35 5.46
C ALA A 537 -16.49 6.16 6.97
N THR A 538 -15.89 5.04 7.31
CA THR A 538 -15.60 4.60 8.69
C THR A 538 -14.12 4.60 9.02
N ASP A 539 -13.24 4.52 8.00
CA ASP A 539 -11.81 4.55 8.17
C ASP A 539 -11.31 5.99 8.40
N LYS A 540 -10.13 6.11 8.97
CA LYS A 540 -9.44 7.39 9.14
C LYS A 540 -9.14 8.04 7.79
N TYR A 541 -8.88 7.24 6.76
CA TYR A 541 -8.50 7.67 5.41
C TYR A 541 -9.60 7.40 4.40
N PHE A 542 -9.66 8.25 3.38
CA PHE A 542 -10.64 8.14 2.32
C PHE A 542 -10.01 8.45 0.96
N ASP A 543 -10.24 7.56 -0.01
CA ASP A 543 -9.76 7.73 -1.38
C ASP A 543 -10.70 8.62 -2.18
N VAL A 544 -10.11 9.56 -2.91
CA VAL A 544 -10.80 10.44 -3.86
C VAL A 544 -10.10 10.36 -5.21
N VAL A 545 -10.81 9.84 -6.19
CA VAL A 545 -10.27 9.49 -7.50
C VAL A 545 -10.82 10.40 -8.57
N GLY A 546 -9.93 11.06 -9.30
CA GLY A 546 -10.20 11.83 -10.49
C GLY A 546 -9.78 11.10 -11.77
N LYS A 547 -9.71 11.83 -12.84
CA LYS A 547 -9.21 11.32 -14.12
C LYS A 547 -7.68 11.20 -14.14
N TYR A 548 -6.96 12.17 -13.57
CA TYR A 548 -5.50 12.30 -13.61
C TYR A 548 -4.86 12.26 -12.23
N ALA A 549 -5.63 12.50 -11.18
CA ALA A 549 -5.18 12.51 -9.79
C ALA A 549 -5.94 11.48 -8.93
N HIS A 550 -5.28 11.00 -7.89
CA HIS A 550 -5.85 10.14 -6.86
C HIS A 550 -5.32 10.61 -5.51
N MET A 551 -6.21 11.01 -4.61
CA MET A 551 -5.87 11.54 -3.30
C MET A 551 -6.33 10.62 -2.19
N THR A 552 -5.46 10.39 -1.19
CA THR A 552 -5.83 9.71 0.06
C THR A 552 -5.48 10.60 1.24
N PHE A 553 -6.47 11.35 1.75
CA PHE A 553 -6.34 12.22 2.91
C PHE A 553 -7.23 11.72 4.06
N GLU A 554 -7.12 12.37 5.22
CA GLU A 554 -8.00 11.99 6.34
C GLU A 554 -9.47 12.28 6.01
N THR A 555 -10.33 11.32 6.31
CA THR A 555 -11.78 11.44 6.17
C THR A 555 -12.33 12.68 6.86
N ASN A 556 -11.77 13.01 8.04
CA ASN A 556 -12.19 14.18 8.81
C ASN A 556 -11.75 15.51 8.17
N ASP A 557 -10.62 15.54 7.46
CA ASP A 557 -10.18 16.73 6.74
C ASP A 557 -11.11 17.02 5.55
N TYR A 558 -11.51 15.99 4.80
CA TYR A 558 -12.54 16.14 3.76
C TYR A 558 -13.87 16.63 4.34
N ARG A 559 -14.31 16.05 5.47
CA ARG A 559 -15.54 16.47 6.15
C ARG A 559 -15.48 17.91 6.61
N LYS A 560 -14.31 18.40 7.00
CA LYS A 560 -14.10 19.74 7.52
C LYS A 560 -13.88 20.80 6.43
N TYR A 561 -13.08 20.49 5.42
CA TYR A 561 -12.59 21.48 4.47
C TYR A 561 -13.23 21.37 3.08
N ALA A 562 -13.77 20.21 2.72
CA ALA A 562 -14.41 19.93 1.44
C ALA A 562 -15.81 19.29 1.58
N ALA A 563 -16.52 19.54 2.68
CA ALA A 563 -17.76 18.86 3.07
C ALA A 563 -18.79 18.73 1.92
N ASN A 564 -18.93 19.73 1.07
CA ASN A 564 -19.88 19.74 -0.06
C ASN A 564 -19.19 19.94 -1.42
N ASN A 565 -17.86 19.99 -1.44
CA ASN A 565 -17.07 20.45 -2.60
C ASN A 565 -16.02 19.43 -3.05
N GLY A 566 -16.22 18.13 -2.77
CA GLY A 566 -15.26 17.11 -3.14
C GLY A 566 -15.06 16.96 -4.65
N ASN A 567 -16.11 17.14 -5.45
CA ASN A 567 -15.97 17.21 -6.90
C ASN A 567 -15.07 18.36 -7.33
N GLU A 568 -15.31 19.57 -6.81
CA GLU A 568 -14.47 20.73 -7.12
C GLU A 568 -13.02 20.49 -6.69
N LEU A 569 -12.81 19.86 -5.54
CA LEU A 569 -11.47 19.57 -5.03
C LEU A 569 -10.70 18.65 -6.00
N ILE A 570 -11.29 17.52 -6.37
CA ILE A 570 -10.59 16.57 -7.27
C ILE A 570 -10.42 17.15 -8.68
N ASP A 571 -11.38 17.92 -9.17
CA ASP A 571 -11.26 18.60 -10.46
C ASP A 571 -10.09 19.59 -10.48
N LEU A 572 -9.79 20.27 -9.37
CA LEU A 572 -8.64 21.16 -9.24
C LEU A 572 -7.31 20.37 -9.29
N TYR A 573 -7.24 19.24 -8.62
CA TYR A 573 -6.06 18.37 -8.68
C TYR A 573 -5.89 17.73 -10.06
N ASP A 574 -6.98 17.34 -10.71
CA ASP A 574 -6.97 16.89 -12.11
C ASP A 574 -6.45 18.00 -13.05
N GLN A 575 -6.85 19.26 -12.81
CA GLN A 575 -6.33 20.40 -13.58
C GLN A 575 -4.82 20.59 -13.35
N ILE A 576 -4.33 20.50 -12.12
CA ILE A 576 -2.89 20.60 -11.85
C ILE A 576 -2.15 19.49 -12.61
N ALA A 577 -2.51 18.23 -12.39
CA ALA A 577 -1.83 17.10 -13.03
C ALA A 577 -1.90 17.16 -14.57
N LEU A 578 -3.07 17.44 -15.13
CA LEU A 578 -3.27 17.55 -16.57
C LEU A 578 -2.43 18.67 -17.18
N ASN A 579 -2.47 19.88 -16.59
CA ASN A 579 -1.78 21.03 -17.17
C ASN A 579 -0.25 20.90 -17.08
N GLU A 580 0.26 20.25 -16.05
CA GLU A 580 1.68 19.91 -15.98
C GLU A 580 2.07 18.90 -17.07
N MET A 581 1.28 17.84 -17.27
CA MET A 581 1.51 16.89 -18.38
C MET A 581 1.43 17.57 -19.75
N GLN A 582 0.53 18.54 -19.94
CA GLN A 582 0.44 19.34 -21.15
C GLN A 582 1.67 20.23 -21.35
N LEU A 583 2.16 20.88 -20.29
CA LEU A 583 3.37 21.69 -20.32
C LEU A 583 4.60 20.85 -20.67
N LEU A 584 4.66 19.61 -20.18
CA LEU A 584 5.63 18.60 -20.58
C LEU A 584 5.50 18.18 -22.07
N GLY A 585 4.43 18.56 -22.74
CA GLY A 585 4.12 18.14 -24.11
C GLY A 585 3.62 16.70 -24.24
N LEU A 586 3.23 16.04 -23.13
CA LEU A 586 2.81 14.65 -23.18
C LEU A 586 1.53 14.46 -24.00
N GLU A 587 0.58 15.42 -23.94
CA GLU A 587 -0.61 15.39 -24.78
C GLU A 587 -0.25 15.66 -26.24
N LYS A 588 0.60 16.66 -26.50
CA LYS A 588 1.03 17.03 -27.87
C LYS A 588 1.69 15.86 -28.62
N TYR A 589 2.45 15.02 -27.91
CA TYR A 589 3.23 13.92 -28.46
C TYR A 589 2.62 12.54 -28.21
N ASP A 590 1.33 12.50 -27.80
CA ASP A 590 0.57 11.25 -27.52
C ASP A 590 1.30 10.33 -26.51
N LYS A 591 1.75 10.93 -25.41
CA LYS A 591 2.56 10.28 -24.38
C LYS A 591 1.96 10.43 -22.96
N MET A 592 0.67 10.76 -22.86
CA MET A 592 0.01 10.94 -21.56
C MET A 592 0.19 9.72 -20.66
N PHE A 593 0.43 9.95 -19.38
CA PHE A 593 0.47 8.88 -18.41
C PHE A 593 -0.88 8.15 -18.36
N ARG A 594 -0.83 6.84 -18.25
CA ARG A 594 -2.01 5.98 -18.09
C ARG A 594 -2.40 5.80 -16.63
N ASN A 595 -1.44 5.97 -15.72
CA ASN A 595 -1.60 5.95 -14.28
C ASN A 595 -1.91 7.35 -13.78
N ARG A 596 -2.57 7.43 -12.61
CA ARG A 596 -2.86 8.71 -11.95
C ARG A 596 -1.66 9.19 -11.13
N MET A 597 -1.58 10.50 -10.93
CA MET A 597 -0.72 11.06 -9.88
C MET A 597 -1.35 10.77 -8.53
N TYR A 598 -0.61 10.12 -7.65
CA TYR A 598 -1.07 9.80 -6.31
C TYR A 598 -0.56 10.80 -5.27
N LEU A 599 -1.47 11.24 -4.41
CA LEU A 599 -1.21 12.23 -3.37
C LEU A 599 -1.71 11.68 -2.03
N ASN A 600 -0.84 11.58 -1.03
CA ASN A 600 -1.25 11.11 0.29
C ASN A 600 -0.92 12.08 1.42
N VAL A 601 -1.71 11.98 2.49
CA VAL A 601 -1.37 12.64 3.75
C VAL A 601 -0.21 11.91 4.43
N MET A 602 0.65 12.64 5.12
CA MET A 602 1.73 12.09 5.95
C MET A 602 1.94 12.97 7.19
N TYR A 603 2.82 12.54 8.12
CA TYR A 603 2.96 13.18 9.44
C TYR A 603 4.40 13.58 9.79
N GLN A 604 5.41 13.10 9.03
CA GLN A 604 6.83 13.22 9.42
C GLN A 604 7.54 14.42 8.79
N SER A 605 7.16 14.80 7.57
CA SER A 605 7.79 15.88 6.81
C SER A 605 6.77 16.96 6.46
N TYR A 606 7.18 18.05 5.81
CA TYR A 606 6.26 19.11 5.38
C TYR A 606 5.52 18.74 4.09
N MET A 607 6.26 18.61 3.00
CA MET A 607 5.81 18.10 1.70
C MET A 607 7.01 17.47 0.99
N TYR A 608 6.78 16.46 0.18
CA TYR A 608 7.81 15.89 -0.69
C TYR A 608 7.22 15.09 -1.85
N ALA A 609 8.06 14.90 -2.87
CA ALA A 609 7.79 14.04 -4.01
C ALA A 609 8.83 12.92 -4.11
N THR A 610 8.38 11.75 -4.50
CA THR A 610 9.24 10.59 -4.74
C THR A 610 8.65 9.72 -5.85
N SER A 611 9.20 8.53 -6.08
CA SER A 611 8.59 7.56 -7.00
C SER A 611 7.21 7.14 -6.49
N TYR A 612 6.25 7.13 -7.38
CA TYR A 612 4.88 6.66 -7.23
C TYR A 612 3.93 7.59 -6.46
N HIS A 613 4.39 8.63 -5.77
CA HIS A 613 3.52 9.52 -5.01
C HIS A 613 4.14 10.87 -4.65
N THR A 614 3.27 11.78 -4.23
CA THR A 614 3.60 12.99 -3.48
C THR A 614 2.91 12.94 -2.13
N ALA A 615 3.57 13.46 -1.08
CA ALA A 615 3.09 13.38 0.28
C ALA A 615 3.05 14.75 0.96
N TYR A 616 2.01 14.98 1.76
CA TYR A 616 1.69 16.29 2.34
C TYR A 616 1.40 16.18 3.83
N ASN A 617 2.01 17.03 4.64
CA ASN A 617 1.79 17.01 6.07
C ASN A 617 0.32 17.30 6.41
N GLN A 618 -0.22 16.58 7.37
CA GLN A 618 -1.58 16.75 7.87
C GLN A 618 -1.90 18.22 8.25
N THR A 619 -0.92 18.96 8.75
CA THR A 619 -1.08 20.38 9.11
C THR A 619 -1.38 21.29 7.91
N THR A 620 -1.12 20.86 6.70
CA THR A 620 -1.38 21.60 5.45
C THR A 620 -2.79 21.39 4.90
N MET A 621 -3.54 20.41 5.43
CA MET A 621 -4.86 20.05 4.91
C MET A 621 -5.88 21.18 4.94
N SER A 622 -5.77 22.12 5.91
CA SER A 622 -6.63 23.32 5.94
C SER A 622 -6.51 24.19 4.69
N ASP A 623 -5.45 24.06 3.95
CA ASP A 623 -5.15 24.81 2.74
C ASP A 623 -5.36 23.94 1.48
N ILE A 624 -4.70 22.79 1.40
CA ILE A 624 -4.71 21.98 0.18
C ILE A 624 -5.93 21.06 0.04
N CYS A 625 -6.65 20.76 1.12
CA CYS A 625 -7.94 20.04 1.09
C CYS A 625 -9.15 21.01 0.98
N ASN A 626 -8.88 22.32 0.88
CA ASN A 626 -9.91 23.35 0.75
C ASN A 626 -9.93 23.87 -0.69
N PRO A 627 -10.99 23.58 -1.50
CA PRO A 627 -11.03 23.99 -2.90
C PRO A 627 -10.82 25.49 -3.13
N SER A 628 -11.43 26.33 -2.29
CA SER A 628 -11.29 27.79 -2.41
C SER A 628 -9.85 28.25 -2.17
N LYS A 629 -9.19 27.71 -1.16
CA LYS A 629 -7.78 28.04 -0.88
C LYS A 629 -6.83 27.45 -1.90
N LEU A 630 -7.07 26.20 -2.30
CA LEU A 630 -6.27 25.55 -3.34
C LEU A 630 -6.25 26.39 -4.61
N LYS A 631 -7.40 26.88 -5.04
CA LYS A 631 -7.56 27.70 -6.25
C LYS A 631 -6.94 29.10 -6.12
N THR A 632 -6.84 29.66 -4.93
CA THR A 632 -6.46 31.08 -4.73
C THR A 632 -5.08 31.30 -4.13
N SER A 633 -4.62 30.46 -3.22
CA SER A 633 -3.39 30.70 -2.47
C SER A 633 -2.54 29.48 -2.15
N ALA A 634 -3.09 28.26 -2.29
CA ALA A 634 -2.44 27.04 -1.82
C ALA A 634 -2.01 26.07 -2.94
N CYS A 635 -2.23 26.41 -4.20
CA CYS A 635 -1.90 25.53 -5.33
C CYS A 635 -0.41 25.30 -5.51
N TRP A 636 0.42 26.21 -5.03
CA TRP A 636 1.86 26.15 -5.23
C TRP A 636 2.47 24.85 -4.68
N GLY A 637 2.17 24.48 -3.43
CA GLY A 637 2.71 23.27 -2.80
C GLY A 637 2.42 22.01 -3.61
N PRO A 638 1.15 21.67 -3.87
CA PRO A 638 0.82 20.52 -4.72
C PRO A 638 1.44 20.58 -6.12
N ALA A 639 1.44 21.72 -6.80
CA ALA A 639 2.06 21.86 -8.11
C ALA A 639 3.59 21.77 -8.05
N HIS A 640 4.20 22.16 -6.94
CA HIS A 640 5.64 22.00 -6.72
C HIS A 640 6.05 20.54 -6.57
N GLU A 641 5.32 19.77 -5.77
CA GLU A 641 5.62 18.35 -5.57
C GLU A 641 5.29 17.51 -6.81
N ILE A 642 4.17 17.77 -7.47
CA ILE A 642 3.84 17.15 -8.76
C ILE A 642 4.90 17.55 -9.81
N GLY A 643 5.34 18.81 -9.80
CA GLY A 643 6.43 19.32 -10.61
C GLY A 643 7.72 18.53 -10.45
N HIS A 644 8.10 18.14 -9.24
CA HIS A 644 9.24 17.25 -9.00
C HIS A 644 9.05 15.86 -9.64
N CYS A 645 7.85 15.31 -9.59
CA CYS A 645 7.55 14.07 -10.30
C CYS A 645 7.71 14.23 -11.82
N ASN A 646 7.40 15.40 -12.35
CA ASN A 646 7.39 15.73 -13.77
C ASN A 646 8.72 16.28 -14.31
N GLN A 647 9.70 16.60 -13.46
CA GLN A 647 11.01 17.02 -13.93
C GLN A 647 11.65 15.97 -14.83
N THR A 648 11.95 16.35 -16.07
CA THR A 648 12.71 15.50 -17.00
C THR A 648 14.18 15.48 -16.58
N ARG A 649 14.59 14.40 -15.95
CA ARG A 649 15.94 14.20 -15.42
C ARG A 649 16.92 13.97 -16.52
N LEU A 650 17.99 14.73 -16.42
CA LEU A 650 18.93 15.08 -17.47
C LEU A 650 18.24 15.80 -18.66
N GLY A 651 18.71 16.99 -18.93
CA GLY A 651 18.26 17.82 -20.05
C GLY A 651 17.51 19.09 -19.66
N VAL A 652 16.57 19.01 -18.69
CA VAL A 652 15.94 20.20 -18.08
C VAL A 652 16.29 20.30 -16.59
N MET A 653 17.01 19.34 -16.07
CA MET A 653 17.52 19.28 -14.71
C MET A 653 19.01 18.89 -14.72
N TRP A 654 19.85 19.68 -14.09
CA TRP A 654 21.27 19.43 -13.78
C TRP A 654 21.56 19.89 -12.37
N ILE A 655 22.76 19.73 -11.86
CA ILE A 655 23.10 20.07 -10.47
C ILE A 655 22.77 21.54 -10.14
N GLY A 656 22.08 21.80 -9.05
CA GLY A 656 21.61 23.10 -8.62
C GLY A 656 20.26 23.54 -9.20
N MET A 657 19.57 22.63 -9.94
CA MET A 657 18.29 22.92 -10.58
C MET A 657 17.12 22.12 -10.02
N THR A 658 17.33 21.26 -9.03
CA THR A 658 16.27 20.39 -8.48
C THR A 658 15.07 21.20 -7.99
N GLU A 659 15.31 22.25 -7.19
CA GLU A 659 14.27 23.15 -6.66
C GLU A 659 14.00 24.36 -7.58
N VAL A 660 14.46 24.33 -8.81
CA VAL A 660 14.28 25.43 -9.76
C VAL A 660 13.35 25.05 -10.89
N THR A 661 13.68 23.99 -11.62
CA THR A 661 12.91 23.65 -12.83
C THR A 661 11.58 22.97 -12.58
N ASN A 662 11.36 22.37 -11.42
CA ASN A 662 10.04 21.95 -10.96
C ASN A 662 9.09 23.14 -10.79
N ASN A 663 9.61 24.30 -10.39
CA ASN A 663 8.84 25.53 -10.20
C ASN A 663 8.40 26.21 -11.51
N ILE A 664 8.89 25.79 -12.67
CA ILE A 664 8.27 26.17 -13.96
C ILE A 664 6.81 25.72 -13.97
N MET A 665 6.54 24.50 -13.46
CA MET A 665 5.19 23.92 -13.34
C MET A 665 4.35 24.73 -12.34
N SER A 666 4.88 24.95 -11.14
CA SER A 666 4.17 25.69 -10.06
C SER A 666 3.78 27.09 -10.49
N GLU A 667 4.69 27.83 -11.09
CA GLU A 667 4.43 29.19 -11.58
C GLU A 667 3.41 29.19 -12.71
N TYR A 668 3.46 28.18 -13.62
CA TYR A 668 2.49 28.00 -14.69
C TYR A 668 1.09 27.69 -14.15
N ILE A 669 0.98 26.75 -13.21
CA ILE A 669 -0.30 26.41 -12.56
C ILE A 669 -0.88 27.63 -11.84
N GLN A 670 -0.07 28.31 -11.00
CA GLN A 670 -0.52 29.44 -10.22
C GLN A 670 -1.01 30.58 -11.10
N THR A 671 -0.20 30.98 -12.11
CA THR A 671 -0.47 32.21 -12.88
C THR A 671 -1.35 31.98 -14.11
N THR A 672 -1.10 30.87 -14.84
CA THR A 672 -1.75 30.65 -16.14
C THR A 672 -3.06 29.88 -15.97
N ILE A 673 -3.08 28.88 -15.08
CA ILE A 673 -4.24 28.02 -14.90
C ILE A 673 -5.22 28.62 -13.88
N PHE A 674 -4.72 29.04 -12.71
CA PHE A 674 -5.58 29.59 -11.66
C PHE A 674 -5.65 31.14 -11.65
N GLY A 675 -4.90 31.80 -12.51
CA GLY A 675 -4.98 33.27 -12.70
C GLY A 675 -4.53 34.09 -11.48
N GLN A 676 -3.66 33.50 -10.65
CA GLN A 676 -3.12 34.16 -9.48
C GLN A 676 -1.87 34.99 -9.81
N GLY A 677 -1.46 35.85 -8.88
CA GLY A 677 -0.24 36.63 -9.04
C GLY A 677 0.98 35.75 -9.11
N SER A 678 1.93 36.11 -9.99
CA SER A 678 3.23 35.44 -10.08
C SER A 678 4.01 35.58 -8.77
N ARG A 679 4.51 34.48 -8.24
CA ARG A 679 5.33 34.47 -7.03
C ARG A 679 6.62 35.25 -7.22
N ILE A 680 7.22 35.18 -8.41
CA ILE A 680 8.42 35.95 -8.77
C ILE A 680 8.17 37.46 -8.75
N GLN A 681 6.97 37.90 -9.16
CA GLN A 681 6.59 39.30 -9.30
C GLN A 681 6.07 39.91 -8.00
N THR A 682 5.28 39.15 -7.22
CA THR A 682 4.45 39.72 -6.16
C THR A 682 4.89 39.39 -4.73
N GLU A 683 5.77 38.41 -4.54
CA GLU A 683 6.23 38.03 -3.21
C GLU A 683 7.10 39.16 -2.61
N ASP A 684 6.83 39.50 -1.36
CA ASP A 684 7.53 40.55 -0.63
C ASP A 684 9.01 40.16 -0.41
N MET A 685 9.90 40.95 -0.90
CA MET A 685 11.37 40.75 -0.81
C MET A 685 12.01 41.72 0.22
N GLY A 686 11.21 42.39 1.03
CA GLY A 686 11.69 43.41 1.95
C GLY A 686 12.16 44.71 1.26
N ASP A 687 12.91 45.55 1.98
CA ASP A 687 13.26 46.90 1.52
C ASP A 687 14.38 46.94 0.46
N VAL A 688 15.10 45.83 0.23
CA VAL A 688 16.30 45.84 -0.63
C VAL A 688 15.96 45.64 -2.12
N TYR A 689 15.04 44.73 -2.40
CA TYR A 689 14.65 44.39 -3.76
C TYR A 689 13.14 44.51 -3.93
N ARG A 690 12.72 45.07 -5.05
CA ARG A 690 11.29 45.23 -5.35
C ARG A 690 10.55 43.89 -5.55
N ASN A 691 11.22 42.95 -6.11
CA ASN A 691 10.72 41.60 -6.40
C ASN A 691 11.89 40.71 -6.81
N ARG A 692 11.63 39.44 -7.09
CA ARG A 692 12.68 38.50 -7.53
C ARG A 692 13.27 38.84 -8.89
N TYR A 693 12.55 39.46 -9.80
CA TYR A 693 13.14 39.97 -11.04
C TYR A 693 14.29 40.96 -10.75
N SER A 694 14.05 41.91 -9.85
CA SER A 694 15.08 42.90 -9.51
C SER A 694 16.25 42.30 -8.73
N LYS A 695 15.99 41.32 -7.85
CA LYS A 695 17.03 40.60 -7.09
C LYS A 695 17.89 39.77 -8.04
N ALA A 696 17.28 38.96 -8.90
CA ALA A 696 17.97 38.14 -9.91
C ALA A 696 18.77 39.03 -10.90
N TRP A 697 18.17 40.14 -11.37
CA TRP A 697 18.83 41.12 -12.23
C TRP A 697 20.14 41.63 -11.63
N ASN A 698 20.08 42.10 -10.38
CA ASN A 698 21.28 42.64 -9.72
C ASN A 698 22.29 41.52 -9.39
N GLY A 699 21.85 40.36 -8.96
CA GLY A 699 22.71 39.28 -8.52
C GLY A 699 23.36 38.49 -9.64
N ILE A 700 22.78 38.50 -10.85
CA ILE A 700 23.31 37.76 -12.00
C ILE A 700 23.77 38.74 -13.08
N ILE A 701 22.87 39.53 -13.66
CA ILE A 701 23.18 40.35 -14.83
C ILE A 701 24.13 41.49 -14.49
N VAL A 702 23.81 42.30 -13.46
CA VAL A 702 24.67 43.44 -13.05
C VAL A 702 25.98 42.94 -12.45
N ALA A 703 25.93 41.87 -11.68
CA ALA A 703 27.13 41.30 -11.07
C ALA A 703 28.04 40.58 -12.10
N GLY A 704 27.52 40.24 -13.29
CA GLY A 704 28.21 39.40 -14.26
C GLY A 704 28.53 38.00 -13.79
N SER A 705 27.68 37.48 -12.89
CA SER A 705 27.87 36.16 -12.24
C SER A 705 27.33 35.04 -13.10
N SER A 706 27.85 33.82 -12.90
CA SER A 706 27.19 32.62 -13.43
C SER A 706 25.81 32.46 -12.81
N HIS A 707 24.83 32.00 -13.56
CA HIS A 707 23.50 31.64 -13.05
C HIS A 707 23.59 30.67 -11.88
N ALA A 708 24.53 29.74 -11.94
CA ALA A 708 24.77 28.77 -10.86
C ALA A 708 25.36 29.38 -9.57
N ASP A 709 26.00 30.57 -9.68
CA ASP A 709 26.60 31.25 -8.53
C ASP A 709 25.61 32.05 -7.69
N PHE A 710 24.38 32.18 -8.12
CA PHE A 710 23.37 32.98 -7.39
C PHE A 710 23.19 32.51 -5.94
N SER A 711 23.47 31.26 -5.65
CA SER A 711 23.46 30.67 -4.30
C SER A 711 24.43 31.31 -3.30
N ASN A 712 25.34 32.24 -3.72
CA ASN A 712 26.38 32.84 -2.88
C ASN A 712 26.14 34.31 -2.54
N ILE A 713 24.96 34.85 -2.83
CA ILE A 713 24.69 36.27 -2.61
C ILE A 713 23.86 36.49 -1.37
N GLY A 714 24.53 36.82 -0.24
CA GLY A 714 23.92 37.15 1.04
C GLY A 714 23.42 35.95 1.85
N ASP A 715 22.78 36.21 3.00
CA ASP A 715 22.25 35.19 3.91
C ASP A 715 21.07 34.38 3.31
N ASP A 716 20.46 34.88 2.23
CA ASP A 716 19.44 34.16 1.43
C ASP A 716 20.09 33.41 0.25
N ALA A 717 21.16 32.73 0.51
CA ALA A 717 22.09 32.16 -0.46
C ALA A 717 21.47 31.19 -1.47
N ASN A 718 20.25 30.79 -1.33
CA ASN A 718 19.62 29.80 -2.21
C ASN A 718 18.19 30.19 -2.61
N ASP A 719 18.01 31.43 -3.08
CA ASP A 719 16.71 31.87 -3.60
C ASP A 719 16.46 31.22 -4.98
N VAL A 720 15.89 30.01 -4.94
CA VAL A 720 15.57 29.19 -6.13
C VAL A 720 14.63 29.92 -7.09
N PHE A 721 13.79 30.83 -6.58
CA PHE A 721 12.88 31.62 -7.42
C PHE A 721 13.60 32.72 -8.19
N CYS A 722 14.74 33.21 -7.72
CA CYS A 722 15.59 34.07 -8.53
C CYS A 722 16.24 33.31 -9.69
N LYS A 723 16.66 32.06 -9.45
CA LYS A 723 17.15 31.19 -10.52
C LYS A 723 16.04 30.82 -11.52
N LEU A 724 14.79 30.79 -11.08
CA LEU A 724 13.63 30.50 -11.92
C LEU A 724 13.34 31.62 -12.94
N VAL A 725 13.76 32.87 -12.68
CA VAL A 725 13.44 34.05 -13.51
C VAL A 725 13.68 33.82 -15.00
N PRO A 726 14.86 33.40 -15.49
CA PRO A 726 15.08 33.22 -16.91
C PRO A 726 14.17 32.13 -17.52
N PHE A 727 13.90 31.08 -16.81
CA PHE A 727 12.97 30.00 -17.29
C PHE A 727 11.55 30.55 -17.43
N TRP A 728 11.10 31.33 -16.48
CA TRP A 728 9.78 31.95 -16.52
C TRP A 728 9.64 33.01 -17.61
N GLN A 729 10.70 33.79 -17.83
CA GLN A 729 10.73 34.75 -18.94
C GLN A 729 10.58 34.10 -20.32
N LEU A 730 11.11 32.89 -20.50
CA LEU A 730 10.88 32.12 -21.73
C LEU A 730 9.41 31.74 -21.88
N GLU A 731 8.71 31.32 -20.80
CA GLU A 731 7.28 31.03 -20.85
C GLU A 731 6.47 32.30 -21.10
N LEU A 732 6.81 33.42 -20.45
CA LEU A 732 6.15 34.71 -20.69
C LEU A 732 6.25 35.11 -22.17
N TYR A 733 7.41 34.96 -22.79
CA TYR A 733 7.57 35.35 -24.16
C TYR A 733 6.98 34.35 -25.15
N PHE A 734 7.34 33.10 -25.06
CA PHE A 734 6.88 32.09 -26.02
C PHE A 734 5.44 31.66 -25.77
N GLY A 735 5.05 31.47 -24.52
CA GLY A 735 3.70 31.06 -24.13
C GLY A 735 2.69 32.21 -24.21
N LYS A 736 2.92 33.27 -23.42
CA LYS A 736 1.95 34.36 -23.27
C LYS A 736 2.02 35.43 -24.38
N VAL A 737 3.21 35.83 -24.84
CA VAL A 737 3.33 36.84 -25.89
C VAL A 737 3.11 36.28 -27.27
N LEU A 738 3.81 35.22 -27.65
CA LEU A 738 3.68 34.57 -28.96
C LEU A 738 2.52 33.57 -29.07
N GLY A 739 1.87 33.27 -27.96
CA GLY A 739 0.71 32.37 -27.93
C GLY A 739 1.03 30.90 -28.22
N ARG A 740 2.26 30.47 -27.99
CA ARG A 740 2.72 29.09 -28.15
C ARG A 740 2.31 28.27 -26.89
N THR A 741 1.01 28.14 -26.66
CA THR A 741 0.50 27.44 -25.47
C THR A 741 0.53 25.93 -25.67
N PRO A 742 0.69 25.14 -24.58
CA PRO A 742 0.67 23.67 -24.64
C PRO A 742 -0.59 23.08 -25.25
N LEU A 743 -1.71 23.81 -25.15
CA LEU A 743 -3.05 23.39 -25.63
C LEU A 743 -3.23 23.49 -27.13
N GLN A 744 -2.33 24.15 -27.87
CA GLN A 744 -2.45 24.26 -29.33
C GLN A 744 -1.98 22.98 -30.01
N GLN A 745 -2.91 22.24 -30.56
CA GLN A 745 -2.66 21.00 -31.34
C GLN A 745 -1.97 21.22 -32.70
N SER A 746 -1.62 22.42 -33.08
CA SER A 746 -0.95 22.71 -34.34
C SER A 746 0.57 22.52 -34.24
N ASP A 747 1.26 22.43 -35.38
CA ASP A 747 2.73 22.40 -35.52
C ASP A 747 3.43 23.54 -34.78
N LYS A 748 2.70 24.50 -34.26
CA LYS A 748 3.17 25.68 -33.52
C LYS A 748 2.93 25.55 -32.00
N GLY A 749 2.46 24.40 -31.49
CA GLY A 749 2.21 24.21 -30.06
C GLY A 749 3.45 24.34 -29.22
N GLY A 750 3.32 24.98 -28.11
CA GLY A 750 4.18 25.15 -26.95
C GLY A 750 5.70 25.14 -27.08
N PHE A 751 6.32 26.14 -26.55
CA PHE A 751 7.79 26.20 -26.45
C PHE A 751 8.30 25.09 -25.49
N TYR A 752 7.81 25.02 -24.26
CA TYR A 752 8.22 24.01 -23.28
C TYR A 752 7.89 22.57 -23.70
N PRO A 753 6.72 22.27 -24.30
CA PRO A 753 6.49 20.95 -24.89
C PRO A 753 7.62 20.44 -25.79
N ASP A 754 8.17 21.30 -26.60
CA ASP A 754 9.27 20.95 -27.53
C ASP A 754 10.61 20.82 -26.79
N VAL A 755 10.87 21.68 -25.81
CA VAL A 755 12.06 21.59 -24.94
C VAL A 755 12.08 20.25 -24.18
N TYR A 756 10.98 19.87 -23.58
CA TYR A 756 10.86 18.60 -22.88
C TYR A 756 10.93 17.39 -23.82
N GLU A 757 10.29 17.48 -24.99
CA GLU A 757 10.35 16.37 -25.96
C GLU A 757 11.77 16.15 -26.48
N TYR A 758 12.53 17.22 -26.76
CA TYR A 758 13.96 17.09 -27.10
C TYR A 758 14.72 16.39 -25.97
N ALA A 759 14.56 16.85 -24.73
CA ALA A 759 15.24 16.29 -23.56
C ALA A 759 14.93 14.80 -23.36
N ARG A 760 13.68 14.40 -23.55
CA ARG A 760 13.25 12.98 -23.48
C ARG A 760 14.00 12.10 -24.47
N ASN A 761 14.15 12.57 -25.69
CA ASN A 761 14.72 11.78 -26.80
C ASN A 761 16.25 11.86 -26.90
N LYS A 762 16.89 12.79 -26.17
CA LYS A 762 18.33 12.96 -26.15
C LYS A 762 19.01 11.94 -25.26
N ASP A 763 20.08 11.33 -25.76
CA ASP A 763 20.99 10.55 -24.90
C ASP A 763 21.98 11.51 -24.21
N TYR A 764 21.98 11.45 -22.87
CA TYR A 764 22.89 12.25 -22.02
C TYR A 764 24.01 11.41 -21.40
N THR A 765 24.17 10.16 -21.81
CA THR A 765 25.22 9.28 -21.29
C THR A 765 26.60 9.89 -21.47
N GLY A 766 27.37 10.02 -20.39
CA GLY A 766 28.71 10.59 -20.38
C GLY A 766 28.79 12.12 -20.41
N MET A 767 27.66 12.83 -20.46
CA MET A 767 27.63 14.29 -20.36
C MET A 767 27.79 14.74 -18.91
N THR A 768 28.56 15.81 -18.70
CA THR A 768 28.67 16.48 -17.40
C THR A 768 27.50 17.44 -17.19
N ASP A 769 27.29 17.90 -15.92
CA ASP A 769 26.24 18.90 -15.62
C ASP A 769 26.44 20.20 -16.44
N GLY A 770 27.70 20.61 -16.72
CA GLY A 770 27.99 21.74 -17.61
C GLY A 770 27.60 21.48 -19.05
N ASP A 771 27.83 20.27 -19.56
CA ASP A 771 27.37 19.89 -20.90
C ASP A 771 25.86 19.92 -21.00
N ILE A 772 25.16 19.45 -19.96
CA ILE A 772 23.69 19.44 -19.90
C ILE A 772 23.14 20.87 -19.84
N GLN A 773 23.71 21.75 -19.02
CA GLN A 773 23.34 23.16 -18.99
C GLN A 773 23.47 23.82 -20.36
N LEU A 774 24.59 23.62 -21.06
CA LEU A 774 24.84 24.18 -22.40
C LEU A 774 23.92 23.51 -23.46
N ASP A 775 23.65 22.22 -23.35
CA ASP A 775 22.68 21.54 -24.22
C ASP A 775 21.24 22.05 -24.01
N PHE A 776 20.85 22.42 -22.77
CA PHE A 776 19.59 23.11 -22.51
C PHE A 776 19.51 24.45 -23.28
N VAL A 777 20.57 25.25 -23.30
CA VAL A 777 20.63 26.49 -24.09
C VAL A 777 20.43 26.17 -25.57
N TYR A 778 21.14 25.18 -26.11
CA TYR A 778 20.99 24.73 -27.49
C TYR A 778 19.55 24.27 -27.79
N ASN A 779 18.99 23.45 -26.91
CA ASN A 779 17.60 22.95 -27.01
C ASN A 779 16.60 24.12 -27.05
N CYS A 780 16.75 25.11 -26.16
CA CYS A 780 15.89 26.29 -26.18
C CYS A 780 15.97 27.05 -27.49
N CYS A 781 17.18 27.26 -28.07
CA CYS A 781 17.33 27.88 -29.39
C CYS A 781 16.65 27.06 -30.49
N LEU A 782 16.80 25.74 -30.47
CA LEU A 782 16.21 24.84 -31.45
C LEU A 782 14.67 24.83 -31.36
N SER A 783 14.12 24.68 -30.15
CA SER A 783 12.67 24.66 -29.89
C SER A 783 12.00 26.00 -30.15
N ALA A 784 12.69 27.10 -29.84
CA ALA A 784 12.25 28.45 -30.13
C ALA A 784 12.28 28.77 -31.63
N LYS A 785 13.17 28.12 -32.39
CA LYS A 785 13.60 28.52 -33.73
C LYS A 785 14.15 29.96 -33.76
N MET A 786 14.86 30.33 -32.72
CA MET A 786 15.46 31.63 -32.50
C MET A 786 16.86 31.48 -31.87
N ASN A 787 17.76 32.42 -32.17
CA ASN A 787 19.07 32.50 -31.53
C ASN A 787 18.93 33.24 -30.19
N LEU A 788 18.93 32.51 -29.07
CA LEU A 788 18.76 33.03 -27.72
C LEU A 788 20.09 33.21 -26.97
N LEU A 789 21.24 33.14 -27.65
CA LEU A 789 22.56 33.24 -27.02
C LEU A 789 22.72 34.48 -26.15
N ASP A 790 22.31 35.66 -26.66
CA ASP A 790 22.43 36.92 -25.92
C ASP A 790 21.61 36.90 -24.60
N PHE A 791 20.43 36.29 -24.62
CA PHE A 791 19.61 36.12 -23.44
C PHE A 791 20.30 35.26 -22.39
N PHE A 792 20.77 34.06 -22.80
CA PHE A 792 21.44 33.14 -21.90
C PHE A 792 22.81 33.63 -21.44
N GLU A 793 23.51 34.41 -22.25
CA GLU A 793 24.75 35.06 -21.85
C GLU A 793 24.52 36.05 -20.72
N LYS A 794 23.50 36.92 -20.83
CA LYS A 794 23.16 37.90 -19.81
C LYS A 794 22.72 37.21 -18.51
N TRP A 795 21.97 36.14 -18.58
CA TRP A 795 21.55 35.33 -17.44
C TRP A 795 22.66 34.40 -16.90
N GLY A 796 23.88 34.52 -17.37
CA GLY A 796 25.04 33.85 -16.80
C GLY A 796 25.15 32.34 -17.10
N PHE A 797 24.32 31.78 -18.00
CA PHE A 797 24.43 30.35 -18.39
C PHE A 797 25.72 30.07 -19.17
N LEU A 798 26.25 31.06 -19.88
CA LEU A 798 27.48 30.99 -20.68
C LEU A 798 28.70 31.54 -19.93
N THR A 799 28.55 31.95 -18.66
CA THR A 799 29.69 32.43 -17.86
C THR A 799 30.51 31.21 -17.39
N PRO A 800 31.82 31.18 -17.69
CA PRO A 800 32.68 30.09 -17.26
C PRO A 800 32.68 29.93 -15.76
N ILE A 801 32.59 28.67 -15.31
CA ILE A 801 32.50 28.30 -13.89
C ILE A 801 33.14 26.93 -13.68
N ASN A 802 33.73 26.72 -12.50
CA ASN A 802 34.13 25.41 -11.99
C ASN A 802 33.87 25.41 -10.49
N LYS A 803 32.66 24.97 -10.12
CA LYS A 803 32.14 25.08 -8.75
C LYS A 803 31.52 23.81 -8.30
N LYS A 804 31.83 23.38 -7.06
CA LYS A 804 31.12 22.30 -6.36
C LYS A 804 29.79 22.85 -5.86
N ILE A 805 28.69 22.19 -6.27
CA ILE A 805 27.32 22.53 -5.90
C ILE A 805 26.75 21.36 -5.10
N GLU A 806 26.07 21.67 -4.02
CA GLU A 806 25.28 20.75 -3.20
C GLU A 806 23.79 20.97 -3.50
N ASP A 807 23.12 19.90 -3.97
CA ASP A 807 21.72 19.90 -4.37
C ASP A 807 21.17 18.46 -4.29
N TYR A 808 20.85 17.98 -3.07
CA TYR A 808 20.55 16.57 -2.72
C TYR A 808 21.69 15.58 -3.01
N ASP A 809 22.55 15.92 -3.91
CA ASP A 809 23.83 15.29 -4.24
C ASP A 809 24.91 16.38 -4.29
N THR A 810 26.16 15.99 -4.34
CA THR A 810 27.27 16.93 -4.43
C THR A 810 28.10 16.66 -5.67
N ARG A 811 27.95 17.52 -6.69
CA ARG A 811 28.67 17.41 -7.96
C ARG A 811 29.33 18.72 -8.33
N THR A 812 30.30 18.69 -9.25
CA THR A 812 30.98 19.88 -9.76
C THR A 812 30.39 20.31 -11.08
N LEU A 813 29.83 21.53 -11.12
CA LEU A 813 29.42 22.16 -12.37
C LEU A 813 30.64 22.83 -13.00
N THR A 814 31.01 22.40 -14.20
CA THR A 814 32.13 22.94 -14.98
C THR A 814 31.64 23.42 -16.34
N VAL A 815 31.77 24.71 -16.60
CA VAL A 815 31.57 25.33 -17.92
C VAL A 815 32.86 26.07 -18.29
N THR A 816 33.51 25.65 -19.36
CA THR A 816 34.76 26.26 -19.82
C THR A 816 34.51 27.22 -21.01
N PRO A 817 35.43 28.17 -21.29
CA PRO A 817 35.34 28.99 -22.49
C PRO A 817 35.22 28.18 -23.79
N ASP A 818 35.97 27.08 -23.90
CA ASP A 818 35.93 26.23 -25.12
C ASP A 818 34.56 25.57 -25.31
N MET A 819 33.92 25.15 -24.23
CA MET A 819 32.54 24.59 -24.25
C MET A 819 31.55 25.67 -24.73
N VAL A 820 31.68 26.89 -24.24
CA VAL A 820 30.83 28.03 -24.64
C VAL A 820 31.03 28.38 -26.10
N ASP A 821 32.28 28.43 -26.58
CA ASP A 821 32.57 28.70 -27.97
C ASP A 821 32.04 27.60 -28.91
N ALA A 822 32.14 26.35 -28.50
CA ALA A 822 31.54 25.23 -29.23
C ALA A 822 30.00 25.36 -29.32
N LEU A 823 29.34 25.73 -28.20
CA LEU A 823 27.91 26.01 -28.20
C LEU A 823 27.55 27.16 -29.14
N ARG A 824 28.25 28.27 -29.04
CA ARG A 824 28.02 29.45 -29.92
C ARG A 824 28.13 29.06 -31.41
N HIS A 825 29.16 28.29 -31.76
CA HIS A 825 29.32 27.79 -33.11
C HIS A 825 28.13 26.92 -33.55
N LYS A 826 27.71 26.01 -32.69
CA LYS A 826 26.57 25.10 -32.92
C LYS A 826 25.27 25.87 -33.13
N VAL A 827 24.96 26.86 -32.27
CA VAL A 827 23.72 27.65 -32.35
C VAL A 827 23.73 28.55 -33.57
N ASN A 828 24.86 29.24 -33.86
CA ASN A 828 24.99 30.08 -35.04
C ASN A 828 24.84 29.26 -36.34
N GLY A 829 25.27 28.01 -36.34
CA GLY A 829 25.10 27.08 -37.45
C GLY A 829 23.63 26.76 -37.77
N LEU A 830 22.69 26.99 -36.84
CA LEU A 830 21.25 26.84 -37.10
C LEU A 830 20.68 27.91 -38.03
N GLY A 831 21.38 29.07 -38.16
CA GLY A 831 20.94 30.15 -39.02
C GLY A 831 19.70 30.91 -38.54
N TYR A 832 19.32 30.74 -37.27
CA TYR A 832 18.14 31.40 -36.70
C TYR A 832 18.41 32.86 -36.36
N SER A 833 17.43 33.73 -36.58
CA SER A 833 17.49 35.15 -36.18
C SER A 833 17.36 35.28 -34.66
N LYS A 834 17.89 36.37 -34.13
CA LYS A 834 17.64 36.75 -32.73
C LYS A 834 16.21 37.25 -32.57
N PRO A 835 15.65 37.22 -31.34
CA PRO A 835 14.40 37.91 -31.02
C PRO A 835 14.53 39.42 -31.31
N ASP A 836 13.49 40.04 -31.85
CA ASP A 836 13.44 41.47 -32.14
C ASP A 836 13.36 42.35 -30.88
N VAL A 837 13.20 41.71 -29.73
CA VAL A 837 13.06 42.34 -28.41
C VAL A 837 14.02 41.72 -27.41
N ALA A 838 14.43 42.50 -26.43
CA ALA A 838 15.30 42.04 -25.35
C ALA A 838 14.46 41.28 -24.29
N LEU A 839 14.61 39.96 -24.23
CA LEU A 839 13.79 39.08 -23.41
C LEU A 839 14.09 39.19 -21.91
N GLU A 840 15.29 39.57 -21.53
CA GLU A 840 15.74 39.73 -20.16
C GLU A 840 14.99 40.81 -19.37
N TYR A 841 14.24 41.68 -20.05
CA TYR A 841 13.40 42.70 -19.39
C TYR A 841 11.92 42.31 -19.25
N ILE A 842 11.50 41.17 -19.81
CA ILE A 842 10.11 40.74 -19.73
C ILE A 842 9.77 40.29 -18.28
N SER A 843 8.59 40.66 -17.80
CA SER A 843 8.07 40.25 -16.51
C SER A 843 6.54 40.10 -16.59
N ASP A 844 5.93 39.59 -15.55
CA ASP A 844 4.47 39.44 -15.47
C ASP A 844 3.73 40.79 -15.59
N ASN A 845 4.40 41.89 -15.22
CA ASN A 845 3.83 43.23 -15.36
C ASN A 845 4.10 43.87 -16.73
N SER A 846 5.00 43.33 -17.53
CA SER A 846 5.41 43.95 -18.80
C SER A 846 5.12 43.18 -20.07
N PHE A 847 4.74 41.86 -19.97
CA PHE A 847 4.58 41.02 -21.15
C PHE A 847 3.47 41.49 -22.11
N GLU A 848 2.46 42.20 -21.63
CA GLU A 848 1.43 42.79 -22.49
C GLU A 848 2.00 43.87 -23.43
N LEU A 849 3.02 44.60 -22.99
CA LEU A 849 3.72 45.57 -23.88
C LEU A 849 4.47 44.85 -25.02
N TYR A 850 4.94 43.62 -24.76
CA TYR A 850 5.63 42.82 -25.76
C TYR A 850 4.62 42.27 -26.78
N LYS A 851 3.38 41.93 -26.38
CA LYS A 851 2.30 41.51 -27.29
C LYS A 851 2.00 42.59 -28.35
N SER A 852 1.93 43.86 -27.94
CA SER A 852 1.66 44.96 -28.85
C SER A 852 2.77 45.16 -29.87
N ARG A 853 4.01 44.86 -29.54
CA ARG A 853 5.17 44.91 -30.47
C ARG A 853 5.22 43.73 -31.38
N ALA A 854 4.94 42.51 -30.89
CA ALA A 854 4.89 41.28 -31.68
C ALA A 854 3.83 41.34 -32.79
N SER A 855 2.68 41.99 -32.53
CA SER A 855 1.59 42.14 -33.50
C SER A 855 1.97 43.13 -34.64
N VAL A 856 2.89 44.03 -34.43
CA VAL A 856 3.40 44.98 -35.48
C VAL A 856 4.38 44.27 -36.42
N VAL A 857 5.08 43.24 -35.94
CA VAL A 857 6.07 42.49 -36.77
C VAL A 857 5.36 41.36 -37.56
N ALA A 858 4.19 40.89 -37.12
CA ALA A 858 3.40 39.88 -37.81
C ALA A 858 2.47 40.42 -38.93
N GLY A 859 2.35 41.75 -39.07
CA GLY A 859 1.69 42.45 -40.15
C GLY A 859 2.69 42.83 -41.25
#